data_46cf426cd1c4ca85e82ce082ab01511a
#
_entry.id   46cf426cd1c4ca85e82ce082ab01511a
#
_cell.length_a   1.000
_cell.length_b   1.000
_cell.length_c   1.000
_cell.angle_alpha   90.00
_cell.angle_beta   90.00
_cell.angle_gamma   90.00
#
_symmetry.space_group_name_H-M   'P 1'
#
loop_
_entity.id
_entity.type
_entity.pdbx_description
1 polymer ?
#
loop_
_entity_poly.entity_id
_entity_poly.type
_entity_poly.pdbx_seq_one_letter_code
_entity_poly.pdbx_strand_id
1 'polypeptide(L)'
;MRTPRPLIAAIAAAALLAACGGGDSPESLIASAREYIAKKDHTAAIIQLKNALQKDINSAEARFLLGQSLLANGDPVGAAVELRKARDLKHPDAQVVPLLAQAMLQQGLFKAVNDEFESLQLDDAKAQADLKVALATAYAARGLAEPTEKAVQAALQAQPQHPGARVFHARMLAGKRDIDGAMKVVEEVTAQFPQDDAAWKLKGDLLQFGRQDAEGALAAFRKAVELNPRNLEAHSGALAVLFAGNDAEKVKPQLDALKKAYPKHPQTRYFEAQLAFLQRDFKKAKELVTPLAQSSPNNVRVLQLAGAVELQAGTPAQAEAYLSKALQVAPGLPLARRLLTQAYLRTGQSDKALATIEPALRAPNVDAGTVALAAEANLLAGNTKEATELFARAAKLNPKDIRSRSAVALADMSRGNVADGFEQLEELAAEDKSGITADMALISAHLVRREFDAALKAIDGLQKKQPDKPLAHNLRGRVQMAMQQPDAARRSFEEAVKLDAAYFPAAAALAGLDLADQKPDAARQRFQAVLAKNPKSVPALLGLAELSARTGGSKEEVAKLLTDAVSAAPDSARARVLLVDHHLRNNQVREAMASAQAGVAGQPNNADLVDALGRVQLAANDHQQALASFNKLATLAPKSGLPQLRLAAVRLAMKDEAAARQSLQRALTLTPNLLPAQQQLIALDMAAKKPADALATARTVQKQRPNEPTGFVIEGDIHSAQRNLDAAASAYRNALAKAPNQSETAVKLHATLRAAKKTADAERFSAGWLKDHPKDARFLFHLGDLALFERDYAAAEARYRETLEVNPNNAIALNNVAWTMARQGKPGALEFAEKANQLAPNQPVFMDTLGFVLSEAGQHDRAIEMQKKAIAAQPNAHAFKLTLANIYIKARRRADAEKELNGLAQLGDKFNGQAEVARLLKSLKEG
;
A
#
# COMPACT_ATOMS: atom_id res chain seq x y z
N MET A 1 -38.04 -26.64 -35.17
CA MET A 1 -38.37 -26.46 -36.60
C MET A 1 -37.07 -26.39 -37.38
N ARG A 2 -36.85 -27.42 -38.21
CA ARG A 2 -35.68 -27.53 -39.10
C ARG A 2 -35.94 -26.68 -40.34
N THR A 3 -35.00 -25.86 -40.74
CA THR A 3 -34.94 -25.28 -42.07
C THR A 3 -33.65 -25.68 -42.77
N PRO A 4 -33.67 -25.92 -44.08
CA PRO A 4 -32.68 -26.74 -44.76
C PRO A 4 -31.56 -25.87 -45.38
N ARG A 5 -30.34 -26.40 -45.35
CA ARG A 5 -29.24 -25.89 -46.19
C ARG A 5 -29.38 -26.39 -47.60
N PRO A 6 -29.17 -25.56 -48.61
CA PRO A 6 -29.03 -26.04 -49.96
C PRO A 6 -27.65 -25.79 -50.60
N LEU A 7 -27.19 -26.75 -51.31
CA LEU A 7 -26.85 -26.72 -52.77
C LEU A 7 -26.00 -25.55 -53.36
N ILE A 8 -25.06 -24.99 -52.66
CA ILE A 8 -24.06 -24.12 -53.31
C ILE A 8 -22.62 -24.70 -53.27
N ALA A 9 -22.38 -25.72 -52.46
CA ALA A 9 -21.07 -26.38 -52.34
C ALA A 9 -20.79 -27.43 -53.44
N ALA A 10 -21.75 -27.77 -54.26
CA ALA A 10 -21.55 -28.79 -55.30
C ALA A 10 -21.11 -28.23 -56.67
N ILE A 11 -21.21 -26.92 -56.92
CA ILE A 11 -20.78 -26.31 -58.20
C ILE A 11 -19.32 -25.83 -58.17
N ALA A 12 -18.79 -25.52 -56.94
CA ALA A 12 -17.39 -25.18 -56.79
C ALA A 12 -16.44 -26.38 -56.82
N ALA A 13 -16.90 -27.56 -56.47
CA ALA A 13 -16.13 -28.82 -56.55
C ALA A 13 -16.03 -29.44 -57.96
N ALA A 14 -16.96 -29.13 -58.86
CA ALA A 14 -16.90 -29.62 -60.25
C ALA A 14 -16.04 -28.77 -61.17
N ALA A 15 -15.77 -27.51 -60.83
CA ALA A 15 -14.81 -26.64 -61.56
C ALA A 15 -13.36 -26.91 -61.20
N LEU A 16 -13.07 -27.63 -60.10
CA LEU A 16 -11.72 -28.02 -59.69
C LEU A 16 -11.24 -29.38 -60.21
N LEU A 17 -12.12 -30.17 -60.91
CA LEU A 17 -11.79 -31.46 -61.44
C LEU A 17 -11.62 -31.47 -62.99
N ALA A 18 -11.81 -30.31 -63.64
CA ALA A 18 -11.58 -30.17 -65.10
C ALA A 18 -10.22 -29.52 -65.45
N ALA A 19 -9.33 -29.25 -64.49
CA ALA A 19 -8.00 -28.72 -64.70
C ALA A 19 -6.88 -29.74 -64.44
N CYS A 20 -7.15 -31.00 -64.38
CA CYS A 20 -6.14 -32.08 -64.31
C CYS A 20 -5.89 -32.72 -65.71
N GLY A 21 -5.32 -31.95 -66.61
CA GLY A 21 -4.99 -32.42 -67.95
C GLY A 21 -3.86 -31.63 -68.61
N GLY A 22 -2.86 -31.28 -67.89
CA GLY A 22 -1.62 -30.64 -68.34
C GLY A 22 -0.88 -30.14 -67.12
N GLY A 23 0.00 -30.94 -66.56
CA GLY A 23 0.77 -30.55 -65.38
C GLY A 23 1.56 -29.28 -65.72
N ASP A 24 1.25 -28.17 -64.96
CA ASP A 24 1.99 -26.93 -65.03
C ASP A 24 3.49 -27.21 -65.03
N SER A 25 4.20 -26.79 -66.08
CA SER A 25 5.67 -26.95 -66.10
C SER A 25 6.34 -26.13 -65.04
N PRO A 26 7.54 -26.49 -64.58
CA PRO A 26 8.30 -25.61 -63.65
C PRO A 26 8.34 -24.16 -64.12
N GLU A 27 8.50 -23.94 -65.44
CA GLU A 27 8.58 -22.61 -66.08
C GLU A 27 7.24 -21.85 -65.93
N SER A 28 6.09 -22.53 -66.17
CA SER A 28 4.77 -21.90 -65.98
C SER A 28 4.48 -21.51 -64.55
N LEU A 29 4.89 -22.34 -63.58
CA LEU A 29 4.77 -22.05 -62.15
C LEU A 29 5.69 -20.87 -61.70
N ILE A 30 6.92 -20.78 -62.30
CA ILE A 30 7.83 -19.65 -62.08
C ILE A 30 7.22 -18.36 -62.67
N ALA A 31 6.66 -18.45 -63.90
CA ALA A 31 6.00 -17.27 -64.49
C ALA A 31 4.80 -16.78 -63.62
N SER A 32 3.97 -17.69 -63.18
CA SER A 32 2.88 -17.36 -62.27
C SER A 32 3.38 -16.72 -60.96
N ALA A 33 4.48 -17.25 -60.43
CA ALA A 33 5.09 -16.68 -59.24
C ALA A 33 5.60 -15.24 -59.43
N ARG A 34 6.19 -14.94 -60.60
CA ARG A 34 6.61 -13.57 -60.96
C ARG A 34 5.41 -12.60 -61.03
N GLU A 35 4.26 -13.06 -61.55
CA GLU A 35 3.03 -12.24 -61.51
C GLU A 35 2.57 -11.93 -60.12
N TYR A 36 2.58 -12.93 -59.18
CA TYR A 36 2.24 -12.70 -57.76
C TYR A 36 3.25 -11.77 -57.13
N ILE A 37 4.56 -11.90 -57.40
CA ILE A 37 5.59 -10.99 -56.89
C ILE A 37 5.29 -9.55 -57.36
N ALA A 38 4.97 -9.36 -58.65
CA ALA A 38 4.61 -8.04 -59.18
C ALA A 38 3.36 -7.43 -58.50
N LYS A 39 2.41 -8.27 -58.11
CA LYS A 39 1.23 -7.87 -57.33
C LYS A 39 1.47 -7.77 -55.81
N LYS A 40 2.72 -7.96 -55.37
CA LYS A 40 3.14 -8.00 -53.95
C LYS A 40 2.48 -9.10 -53.12
N ASP A 41 1.90 -10.13 -53.77
CA ASP A 41 1.36 -11.32 -53.11
C ASP A 41 2.45 -12.38 -52.95
N HIS A 42 3.35 -12.14 -52.01
CA HIS A 42 4.46 -13.04 -51.74
C HIS A 42 4.01 -14.40 -51.18
N THR A 43 2.84 -14.47 -50.55
CA THR A 43 2.30 -15.75 -50.01
C THR A 43 1.91 -16.68 -51.15
N ALA A 44 1.18 -16.21 -52.15
CA ALA A 44 0.86 -16.98 -53.34
C ALA A 44 2.10 -17.33 -54.17
N ALA A 45 3.04 -16.37 -54.32
CA ALA A 45 4.32 -16.61 -55.00
C ALA A 45 5.11 -17.77 -54.35
N ILE A 46 5.22 -17.80 -53.00
CA ILE A 46 5.92 -18.85 -52.24
C ILE A 46 5.30 -20.25 -52.57
N ILE A 47 3.99 -20.34 -52.67
CA ILE A 47 3.31 -21.59 -52.98
C ILE A 47 3.69 -22.07 -54.37
N GLN A 48 3.60 -21.20 -55.37
CA GLN A 48 3.95 -21.54 -56.76
C GLN A 48 5.43 -21.94 -56.91
N LEU A 49 6.32 -21.24 -56.25
CA LEU A 49 7.77 -21.53 -56.30
C LEU A 49 8.11 -22.85 -55.60
N LYS A 50 7.42 -23.17 -54.45
CA LYS A 50 7.59 -24.49 -53.85
C LYS A 50 7.08 -25.62 -54.75
N ASN A 51 5.97 -25.41 -55.46
CA ASN A 51 5.46 -26.38 -56.43
C ASN A 51 6.43 -26.53 -57.63
N ALA A 52 7.02 -25.43 -58.12
CA ALA A 52 8.05 -25.48 -59.15
C ALA A 52 9.27 -26.32 -58.72
N LEU A 53 9.74 -26.08 -57.48
CA LEU A 53 10.88 -26.79 -56.88
C LEU A 53 10.60 -28.26 -56.54
N GLN A 54 9.35 -28.68 -56.44
CA GLN A 54 8.99 -30.09 -56.34
C GLN A 54 9.18 -30.83 -57.67
N LYS A 55 9.05 -30.11 -58.79
CA LYS A 55 9.23 -30.64 -60.10
C LYS A 55 10.66 -30.53 -60.59
N ASP A 56 11.32 -29.41 -60.33
CA ASP A 56 12.74 -29.19 -60.58
C ASP A 56 13.46 -28.60 -59.40
N ILE A 57 14.03 -29.48 -58.57
CA ILE A 57 14.73 -29.11 -57.32
C ILE A 57 15.99 -28.26 -57.58
N ASN A 58 16.55 -28.33 -58.78
CA ASN A 58 17.77 -27.62 -59.13
C ASN A 58 17.54 -26.33 -59.92
N SER A 59 16.30 -25.84 -60.02
CA SER A 59 16.02 -24.55 -60.62
C SER A 59 16.62 -23.41 -59.79
N ALA A 60 17.75 -22.84 -60.27
CA ALA A 60 18.43 -21.70 -59.67
C ALA A 60 17.50 -20.48 -59.54
N GLU A 61 16.70 -20.24 -60.58
CA GLU A 61 15.74 -19.15 -60.63
C GLU A 61 14.61 -19.28 -59.64
N ALA A 62 13.99 -20.49 -59.57
CA ALA A 62 12.93 -20.74 -58.56
C ALA A 62 13.44 -20.57 -57.12
N ARG A 63 14.69 -21.00 -56.84
CA ARG A 63 15.35 -20.80 -55.56
C ARG A 63 15.55 -19.33 -55.22
N PHE A 64 16.04 -18.55 -56.18
CA PHE A 64 16.25 -17.11 -56.06
C PHE A 64 14.91 -16.39 -55.76
N LEU A 65 13.88 -16.59 -56.59
CA LEU A 65 12.58 -15.97 -56.43
C LEU A 65 11.90 -16.40 -55.13
N LEU A 66 12.09 -17.66 -54.69
CA LEU A 66 11.59 -18.13 -53.38
C LEU A 66 12.29 -17.41 -52.23
N GLY A 67 13.62 -17.31 -52.29
CA GLY A 67 14.38 -16.57 -51.29
C GLY A 67 13.97 -15.09 -51.21
N GLN A 68 13.79 -14.42 -52.37
CA GLN A 68 13.26 -13.06 -52.44
C GLN A 68 11.88 -12.93 -51.81
N SER A 69 10.95 -13.87 -52.16
CA SER A 69 9.59 -13.84 -51.66
C SER A 69 9.51 -14.15 -50.16
N LEU A 70 10.33 -15.08 -49.65
CA LEU A 70 10.43 -15.39 -48.22
C LEU A 70 10.95 -14.16 -47.42
N LEU A 71 11.97 -13.48 -47.93
CA LEU A 71 12.50 -12.28 -47.29
C LEU A 71 11.45 -11.17 -47.24
N ALA A 72 10.72 -10.92 -48.33
CA ALA A 72 9.63 -9.95 -48.37
C ALA A 72 8.46 -10.33 -47.47
N ASN A 73 8.23 -11.63 -47.23
CA ASN A 73 7.19 -12.15 -46.35
C ASN A 73 7.60 -12.22 -44.87
N GLY A 74 8.86 -11.84 -44.54
CA GLY A 74 9.36 -11.79 -43.16
C GLY A 74 9.93 -13.13 -42.65
N ASP A 75 10.35 -14.02 -43.54
CA ASP A 75 11.11 -15.23 -43.18
C ASP A 75 12.58 -15.11 -43.67
N PRO A 76 13.44 -14.39 -42.94
CA PRO A 76 14.84 -14.22 -43.32
C PRO A 76 15.66 -15.52 -43.20
N VAL A 77 15.23 -16.46 -42.35
CA VAL A 77 15.92 -17.75 -42.18
C VAL A 77 15.71 -18.61 -43.41
N GLY A 78 14.45 -18.79 -43.83
CA GLY A 78 14.10 -19.51 -45.06
C GLY A 78 14.68 -18.84 -46.27
N ALA A 79 14.64 -17.52 -46.34
CA ALA A 79 15.23 -16.75 -47.44
C ALA A 79 16.74 -17.01 -47.60
N ALA A 80 17.52 -16.96 -46.53
CA ALA A 80 18.96 -17.19 -46.55
C ALA A 80 19.30 -18.60 -47.06
N VAL A 81 18.51 -19.60 -46.66
CA VAL A 81 18.68 -21.01 -47.14
C VAL A 81 18.48 -21.09 -48.65
N GLU A 82 17.38 -20.52 -49.15
CA GLU A 82 17.05 -20.65 -50.57
C GLU A 82 17.97 -19.77 -51.44
N LEU A 83 18.38 -18.59 -50.97
CA LEU A 83 19.36 -17.76 -51.66
C LEU A 83 20.75 -18.42 -51.74
N ARG A 84 21.21 -19.09 -50.67
CA ARG A 84 22.48 -19.88 -50.77
C ARG A 84 22.39 -20.97 -51.78
N LYS A 85 21.29 -21.74 -51.83
CA LYS A 85 21.08 -22.78 -52.86
C LYS A 85 21.03 -22.18 -54.26
N ALA A 86 20.38 -21.02 -54.43
CA ALA A 86 20.40 -20.31 -55.73
C ALA A 86 21.83 -19.97 -56.18
N ARG A 87 22.66 -19.48 -55.23
CA ARG A 87 24.08 -19.16 -55.50
C ARG A 87 24.88 -20.42 -55.83
N ASP A 88 24.70 -21.49 -55.11
CA ASP A 88 25.35 -22.79 -55.36
C ASP A 88 25.00 -23.31 -56.77
N LEU A 89 23.75 -23.10 -57.21
CA LEU A 89 23.25 -23.41 -58.51
C LEU A 89 23.63 -22.37 -59.59
N LYS A 90 24.57 -21.46 -59.28
CA LYS A 90 25.14 -20.46 -60.22
C LYS A 90 24.13 -19.40 -60.69
N HIS A 91 23.12 -19.07 -59.87
CA HIS A 91 22.34 -17.85 -60.09
C HIS A 91 23.27 -16.63 -59.96
N PRO A 92 23.12 -15.55 -60.76
CA PRO A 92 24.05 -14.42 -60.74
C PRO A 92 24.25 -13.78 -59.34
N ASP A 93 25.50 -13.71 -58.88
CA ASP A 93 25.86 -13.15 -57.60
C ASP A 93 25.32 -11.71 -57.39
N ALA A 94 25.29 -10.92 -58.49
CA ALA A 94 24.73 -9.56 -58.44
C ALA A 94 23.23 -9.50 -57.99
N GLN A 95 22.47 -10.58 -58.23
CA GLN A 95 21.08 -10.67 -57.79
C GLN A 95 20.96 -11.32 -56.40
N VAL A 96 21.75 -12.37 -56.14
CA VAL A 96 21.63 -13.19 -54.92
C VAL A 96 22.27 -12.55 -53.70
N VAL A 97 23.51 -12.05 -53.83
CA VAL A 97 24.35 -11.64 -52.71
C VAL A 97 23.78 -10.46 -51.92
N PRO A 98 23.25 -9.39 -52.53
CA PRO A 98 22.64 -8.31 -51.77
C PRO A 98 21.46 -8.77 -50.92
N LEU A 99 20.58 -9.64 -51.48
CA LEU A 99 19.44 -10.18 -50.77
C LEU A 99 19.84 -11.18 -49.67
N LEU A 100 20.87 -12.00 -49.92
CA LEU A 100 21.41 -12.90 -48.90
C LEU A 100 22.02 -12.12 -47.72
N ALA A 101 22.82 -11.10 -48.03
CA ALA A 101 23.38 -10.21 -46.99
C ALA A 101 22.26 -9.52 -46.18
N GLN A 102 21.18 -9.07 -46.85
CA GLN A 102 20.00 -8.49 -46.18
C GLN A 102 19.28 -9.51 -45.27
N ALA A 103 19.09 -10.74 -45.76
CA ALA A 103 18.49 -11.83 -44.98
C ALA A 103 19.34 -12.17 -43.73
N MET A 104 20.65 -12.21 -43.87
CA MET A 104 21.58 -12.44 -42.76
C MET A 104 21.59 -11.28 -41.75
N LEU A 105 21.49 -10.02 -42.19
CA LEU A 105 21.35 -8.83 -41.33
C LEU A 105 20.08 -8.91 -40.49
N GLN A 106 18.94 -9.30 -41.09
CA GLN A 106 17.67 -9.46 -40.36
C GLN A 106 17.70 -10.56 -39.29
N GLN A 107 18.58 -11.56 -39.46
CA GLN A 107 18.86 -12.60 -38.46
C GLN A 107 19.85 -12.16 -37.39
N GLY A 108 20.43 -10.95 -37.47
CA GLY A 108 21.45 -10.48 -36.54
C GLY A 108 22.84 -11.11 -36.77
N LEU A 109 23.08 -11.76 -37.90
CA LEU A 109 24.34 -12.44 -38.23
C LEU A 109 25.41 -11.47 -38.73
N PHE A 110 25.59 -10.35 -38.03
CA PHE A 110 26.45 -9.23 -38.47
C PHE A 110 27.89 -9.65 -38.72
N LYS A 111 28.48 -10.47 -37.84
CA LYS A 111 29.85 -10.93 -38.05
C LYS A 111 29.98 -11.78 -39.30
N ALA A 112 29.03 -12.71 -39.53
CA ALA A 112 29.05 -13.58 -40.70
C ALA A 112 28.90 -12.81 -42.03
N VAL A 113 28.08 -11.73 -42.06
CA VAL A 113 27.96 -10.86 -43.21
C VAL A 113 29.32 -10.23 -43.56
N ASN A 114 30.06 -9.73 -42.58
CA ASN A 114 31.38 -9.16 -42.80
C ASN A 114 32.36 -10.22 -43.28
N ASP A 115 32.47 -11.35 -42.56
CA ASP A 115 33.43 -12.41 -42.84
C ASP A 115 33.19 -13.04 -44.24
N GLU A 116 31.94 -13.17 -44.69
CA GLU A 116 31.58 -13.81 -45.93
C GLU A 116 31.71 -12.87 -47.19
N PHE A 117 31.45 -11.55 -46.99
CA PHE A 117 31.28 -10.68 -48.15
C PHE A 117 32.26 -9.49 -48.24
N GLU A 118 33.14 -9.30 -47.25
CA GLU A 118 34.05 -8.14 -47.18
C GLU A 118 34.91 -8.03 -48.47
N SER A 119 35.50 -9.14 -48.89
CA SER A 119 36.39 -9.18 -50.06
C SER A 119 35.67 -9.34 -51.41
N LEU A 120 34.32 -9.55 -51.36
CA LEU A 120 33.55 -9.80 -52.57
C LEU A 120 33.34 -8.50 -53.35
N GLN A 121 33.57 -8.58 -54.70
CA GLN A 121 33.29 -7.54 -55.66
C GLN A 121 32.23 -8.02 -56.68
N LEU A 122 31.26 -7.19 -56.95
CA LEU A 122 30.21 -7.44 -57.91
C LEU A 122 30.36 -6.49 -59.12
N ASP A 123 30.22 -6.99 -60.34
CA ASP A 123 30.36 -6.20 -61.52
C ASP A 123 29.24 -5.17 -61.74
N ASP A 124 28.04 -5.46 -61.20
CA ASP A 124 26.91 -4.53 -61.29
C ASP A 124 27.06 -3.45 -60.24
N ALA A 125 27.07 -2.19 -60.62
CA ALA A 125 27.30 -1.04 -59.77
C ALA A 125 26.25 -0.89 -58.66
N LYS A 126 24.98 -1.20 -58.95
CA LYS A 126 23.88 -1.16 -57.98
C LYS A 126 24.03 -2.28 -56.97
N ALA A 127 24.24 -3.52 -57.43
CA ALA A 127 24.43 -4.68 -56.58
C ALA A 127 25.65 -4.50 -55.65
N GLN A 128 26.74 -3.93 -56.18
CA GLN A 128 27.93 -3.60 -55.42
C GLN A 128 27.63 -2.55 -54.32
N ALA A 129 26.87 -1.51 -54.67
CA ALA A 129 26.44 -0.51 -53.67
C ALA A 129 25.52 -1.10 -52.61
N ASP A 130 24.52 -1.92 -52.98
CA ASP A 130 23.65 -2.65 -52.08
C ASP A 130 24.46 -3.52 -51.09
N LEU A 131 25.45 -4.28 -51.61
CA LEU A 131 26.34 -5.11 -50.80
C LEU A 131 27.17 -4.26 -49.80
N LYS A 132 27.77 -3.14 -50.28
CA LYS A 132 28.56 -2.27 -49.40
C LYS A 132 27.70 -1.58 -48.31
N VAL A 133 26.43 -1.27 -48.61
CA VAL A 133 25.47 -0.79 -47.58
C VAL A 133 25.16 -1.89 -46.56
N ALA A 134 25.00 -3.14 -47.01
CA ALA A 134 24.81 -4.26 -46.08
C ALA A 134 26.03 -4.47 -45.18
N LEU A 135 27.25 -4.40 -45.71
CA LEU A 135 28.50 -4.45 -44.95
C LEU A 135 28.59 -3.29 -43.95
N ALA A 136 28.27 -2.05 -44.39
CA ALA A 136 28.25 -0.88 -43.53
C ALA A 136 27.25 -1.08 -42.33
N THR A 137 26.07 -1.64 -42.61
CA THR A 137 25.07 -1.97 -41.57
C THR A 137 25.61 -2.98 -40.56
N ALA A 138 26.28 -4.03 -41.05
CA ALA A 138 26.91 -5.06 -40.24
C ALA A 138 28.05 -4.50 -39.35
N TYR A 139 28.91 -3.64 -39.90
CA TYR A 139 29.98 -2.98 -39.15
C TYR A 139 29.43 -2.02 -38.11
N ALA A 140 28.44 -1.22 -38.46
CA ALA A 140 27.81 -0.29 -37.54
C ALA A 140 27.15 -1.02 -36.34
N ALA A 141 26.45 -2.13 -36.59
CA ALA A 141 25.85 -2.96 -35.55
C ALA A 141 26.88 -3.58 -34.59
N ARG A 142 28.12 -3.74 -35.03
CA ARG A 142 29.26 -4.20 -34.24
C ARG A 142 30.05 -3.06 -33.56
N GLY A 143 29.66 -1.80 -33.78
CA GLY A 143 30.35 -0.61 -33.25
C GLY A 143 31.67 -0.27 -33.93
N LEU A 144 31.92 -0.77 -35.15
CA LEU A 144 33.16 -0.61 -35.91
C LEU A 144 33.08 0.65 -36.79
N ALA A 145 33.36 1.83 -36.26
CA ALA A 145 33.14 3.11 -36.94
C ALA A 145 33.94 3.29 -38.26
N GLU A 146 35.24 3.03 -38.22
CA GLU A 146 36.10 3.20 -39.41
C GLU A 146 35.74 2.22 -40.58
N PRO A 147 35.55 0.90 -40.35
CA PRO A 147 35.03 0.01 -41.41
C PRO A 147 33.67 0.43 -41.93
N THR A 148 32.77 0.94 -41.09
CA THR A 148 31.47 1.47 -41.51
C THR A 148 31.64 2.63 -42.49
N GLU A 149 32.48 3.61 -42.17
CA GLU A 149 32.71 4.78 -43.02
C GLU A 149 33.30 4.36 -44.39
N LYS A 150 34.30 3.49 -44.36
CA LYS A 150 34.90 2.95 -45.60
C LYS A 150 33.88 2.22 -46.49
N ALA A 151 33.00 1.41 -45.88
CA ALA A 151 31.98 0.69 -46.61
C ALA A 151 30.93 1.63 -47.22
N VAL A 152 30.53 2.70 -46.52
CA VAL A 152 29.59 3.70 -47.07
C VAL A 152 30.23 4.47 -48.20
N GLN A 153 31.49 4.88 -48.08
CA GLN A 153 32.23 5.55 -49.14
C GLN A 153 32.35 4.66 -50.36
N ALA A 154 32.69 3.38 -50.20
CA ALA A 154 32.75 2.40 -51.30
C ALA A 154 31.39 2.21 -52.00
N ALA A 155 30.28 2.23 -51.22
CA ALA A 155 28.94 2.18 -51.82
C ALA A 155 28.66 3.43 -52.69
N LEU A 156 29.02 4.61 -52.24
CA LEU A 156 28.84 5.88 -52.97
C LEU A 156 29.78 5.99 -54.16
N GLN A 157 30.96 5.39 -54.09
CA GLN A 157 31.87 5.28 -55.25
C GLN A 157 31.31 4.35 -56.32
N ALA A 158 30.73 3.21 -55.91
CA ALA A 158 30.11 2.28 -56.84
C ALA A 158 28.86 2.90 -57.52
N GLN A 159 28.02 3.59 -56.76
CA GLN A 159 26.85 4.29 -57.28
C GLN A 159 26.58 5.58 -56.48
N PRO A 160 26.99 6.76 -56.95
CA PRO A 160 26.87 8.04 -56.23
C PRO A 160 25.43 8.42 -55.84
N GLN A 161 24.46 8.01 -56.64
CA GLN A 161 23.03 8.28 -56.35
C GLN A 161 22.30 7.15 -55.66
N HIS A 162 23.02 6.15 -55.10
CA HIS A 162 22.39 5.03 -54.41
C HIS A 162 21.65 5.47 -53.18
N PRO A 163 20.30 5.28 -53.08
CA PRO A 163 19.49 5.86 -52.01
C PRO A 163 19.94 5.34 -50.63
N GLY A 164 20.10 4.02 -50.45
CA GLY A 164 20.53 3.43 -49.20
C GLY A 164 21.90 3.92 -48.71
N ALA A 165 22.88 4.11 -49.61
CA ALA A 165 24.20 4.64 -49.25
C ALA A 165 24.12 6.11 -48.83
N ARG A 166 23.31 6.93 -49.52
CA ARG A 166 23.06 8.33 -49.13
C ARG A 166 22.32 8.46 -47.83
N VAL A 167 21.30 7.64 -47.56
CA VAL A 167 20.61 7.59 -46.28
C VAL A 167 21.58 7.21 -45.15
N PHE A 168 22.45 6.22 -45.41
CA PHE A 168 23.47 5.85 -44.42
C PHE A 168 24.47 6.98 -44.14
N HIS A 169 24.94 7.65 -45.22
CA HIS A 169 25.80 8.81 -45.11
C HIS A 169 25.14 9.96 -44.30
N ALA A 170 23.86 10.25 -44.54
CA ALA A 170 23.12 11.20 -43.77
C ALA A 170 23.04 10.83 -42.28
N ARG A 171 22.85 9.53 -41.92
CA ARG A 171 22.95 9.07 -40.53
C ARG A 171 24.31 9.32 -39.91
N MET A 172 25.41 9.14 -40.69
CA MET A 172 26.74 9.41 -40.21
C MET A 172 26.98 10.91 -39.95
N LEU A 173 26.50 11.79 -40.85
CA LEU A 173 26.51 13.25 -40.63
C LEU A 173 25.77 13.63 -39.34
N ALA A 174 24.57 13.10 -39.16
CA ALA A 174 23.80 13.31 -37.94
C ALA A 174 24.54 12.83 -36.68
N GLY A 175 25.21 11.68 -36.74
CA GLY A 175 26.06 11.17 -35.66
C GLY A 175 27.25 12.07 -35.35
N LYS A 176 27.78 12.78 -36.32
CA LYS A 176 28.82 13.82 -36.18
C LYS A 176 28.24 15.19 -35.77
N ARG A 177 26.92 15.27 -35.48
CA ARG A 177 26.15 16.49 -35.17
C ARG A 177 25.99 17.50 -36.32
N ASP A 178 26.30 17.10 -37.54
CA ASP A 178 26.00 17.86 -38.76
C ASP A 178 24.55 17.59 -39.21
N ILE A 179 23.61 18.20 -38.50
CA ILE A 179 22.16 17.99 -38.75
C ILE A 179 21.74 18.64 -40.08
N ASP A 180 22.32 19.80 -40.45
CA ASP A 180 21.96 20.48 -41.67
C ASP A 180 22.49 19.75 -42.90
N GLY A 181 23.73 19.24 -42.86
CA GLY A 181 24.28 18.36 -43.88
C GLY A 181 23.47 17.06 -44.06
N ALA A 182 23.09 16.44 -42.93
CA ALA A 182 22.26 15.24 -42.96
C ALA A 182 20.88 15.51 -43.56
N MET A 183 20.24 16.62 -43.18
CA MET A 183 18.93 17.01 -43.71
C MET A 183 18.98 17.28 -45.22
N LYS A 184 19.97 18.03 -45.67
CA LYS A 184 20.16 18.28 -47.14
C LYS A 184 20.22 16.98 -47.93
N VAL A 185 21.04 16.03 -47.48
CA VAL A 185 21.16 14.74 -48.16
C VAL A 185 19.84 13.98 -48.17
N VAL A 186 19.12 13.95 -47.06
CA VAL A 186 17.83 13.24 -46.94
C VAL A 186 16.75 13.89 -47.78
N GLU A 187 16.70 15.22 -47.85
CA GLU A 187 15.76 15.93 -48.70
C GLU A 187 16.02 15.67 -50.20
N GLU A 188 17.26 15.63 -50.62
CA GLU A 188 17.61 15.23 -51.97
C GLU A 188 17.21 13.77 -52.26
N VAL A 189 17.43 12.84 -51.30
CA VAL A 189 17.02 11.44 -51.49
C VAL A 189 15.51 11.31 -51.56
N THR A 190 14.76 11.97 -50.66
CA THR A 190 13.28 11.92 -50.65
C THR A 190 12.67 12.56 -51.91
N ALA A 191 13.34 13.54 -52.52
CA ALA A 191 12.93 14.15 -53.78
C ALA A 191 13.18 13.23 -54.98
N GLN A 192 14.35 12.58 -55.04
CA GLN A 192 14.73 11.69 -56.12
C GLN A 192 14.09 10.30 -56.03
N PHE A 193 13.93 9.81 -54.81
CA PHE A 193 13.39 8.49 -54.49
C PHE A 193 12.20 8.60 -53.53
N PRO A 194 11.06 9.16 -53.94
CA PRO A 194 9.94 9.42 -53.05
C PRO A 194 9.28 8.17 -52.45
N GLN A 195 9.63 6.96 -52.97
CA GLN A 195 9.14 5.68 -52.48
C GLN A 195 10.08 5.02 -51.44
N ASP A 196 11.19 5.66 -51.08
CA ASP A 196 12.13 5.11 -50.10
C ASP A 196 11.65 5.42 -48.68
N ASP A 197 11.06 4.41 -48.00
CA ASP A 197 10.55 4.56 -46.66
C ASP A 197 11.65 4.79 -45.62
N ALA A 198 12.87 4.30 -45.83
CA ALA A 198 14.01 4.53 -44.94
C ALA A 198 14.49 5.98 -44.97
N ALA A 199 14.46 6.64 -46.14
CA ALA A 199 14.76 8.06 -46.25
C ALA A 199 13.71 8.91 -45.52
N TRP A 200 12.43 8.64 -45.71
CA TRP A 200 11.35 9.33 -45.00
C TRP A 200 11.42 9.12 -43.46
N LYS A 201 11.75 7.90 -43.02
CA LYS A 201 11.96 7.61 -41.59
C LYS A 201 13.13 8.43 -41.04
N LEU A 202 14.27 8.47 -41.75
CA LEU A 202 15.40 9.27 -41.28
C LEU A 202 15.09 10.77 -41.29
N LYS A 203 14.33 11.28 -42.28
CA LYS A 203 13.83 12.66 -42.27
C LYS A 203 13.02 12.95 -41.02
N GLY A 204 12.15 12.02 -40.62
CA GLY A 204 11.38 12.13 -39.35
C GLY A 204 12.29 12.20 -38.14
N ASP A 205 13.30 11.36 -38.01
CA ASP A 205 14.29 11.39 -36.94
C ASP A 205 15.03 12.74 -36.86
N LEU A 206 15.52 13.26 -38.01
CA LEU A 206 16.25 14.53 -38.08
C LEU A 206 15.38 15.74 -37.69
N LEU A 207 14.10 15.71 -38.10
CA LEU A 207 13.13 16.73 -37.71
C LEU A 207 12.83 16.67 -36.20
N GLN A 208 12.59 15.49 -35.68
CA GLN A 208 12.25 15.30 -34.24
C GLN A 208 13.41 15.65 -33.34
N PHE A 209 14.58 15.08 -33.55
CA PHE A 209 15.71 15.16 -32.63
C PHE A 209 16.72 16.24 -32.99
N GLY A 210 16.86 16.58 -34.28
CA GLY A 210 17.80 17.59 -34.74
C GLY A 210 17.21 18.98 -34.76
N ARG A 211 15.98 19.14 -35.26
CA ARG A 211 15.33 20.47 -35.42
C ARG A 211 14.19 20.74 -34.45
N GLN A 212 13.78 19.73 -33.64
CA GLN A 212 12.64 19.81 -32.71
C GLN A 212 11.31 20.17 -33.41
N ASP A 213 11.19 19.84 -34.70
CA ASP A 213 9.98 19.99 -35.50
C ASP A 213 9.11 18.74 -35.39
N ALA A 214 8.18 18.73 -34.42
CA ALA A 214 7.30 17.61 -34.16
C ALA A 214 6.26 17.36 -35.28
N GLU A 215 5.76 18.44 -35.91
CA GLU A 215 4.76 18.30 -36.98
C GLU A 215 5.40 17.74 -38.27
N GLY A 216 6.54 18.29 -38.68
CA GLY A 216 7.29 17.77 -39.80
C GLY A 216 7.77 16.35 -39.60
N ALA A 217 8.22 16.00 -38.39
CA ALA A 217 8.62 14.64 -38.02
C ALA A 217 7.44 13.65 -38.15
N LEU A 218 6.28 14.00 -37.62
CA LEU A 218 5.08 13.18 -37.72
C LEU A 218 4.64 12.93 -39.15
N ALA A 219 4.69 13.99 -40.01
CA ALA A 219 4.37 13.87 -41.41
C ALA A 219 5.35 12.93 -42.15
N ALA A 220 6.66 13.04 -41.89
CA ALA A 220 7.68 12.19 -42.47
C ALA A 220 7.54 10.73 -42.03
N PHE A 221 7.32 10.46 -40.71
CA PHE A 221 7.07 9.10 -40.22
C PHE A 221 5.80 8.49 -40.81
N ARG A 222 4.71 9.24 -40.91
CA ARG A 222 3.47 8.77 -41.56
C ARG A 222 3.69 8.42 -43.02
N LYS A 223 4.48 9.20 -43.75
CA LYS A 223 4.82 8.89 -45.11
C LYS A 223 5.65 7.62 -45.24
N ALA A 224 6.59 7.39 -44.32
CA ALA A 224 7.33 6.12 -44.23
C ALA A 224 6.40 4.93 -43.96
N VAL A 225 5.41 5.07 -43.07
CA VAL A 225 4.39 4.02 -42.77
C VAL A 225 3.46 3.78 -43.95
N GLU A 226 3.07 4.84 -44.69
CA GLU A 226 2.25 4.71 -45.89
C GLU A 226 2.97 3.89 -46.97
N LEU A 227 4.27 4.15 -47.17
CA LEU A 227 5.11 3.45 -48.13
C LEU A 227 5.40 2.00 -47.72
N ASN A 228 5.66 1.80 -46.44
CA ASN A 228 5.94 0.50 -45.86
C ASN A 228 5.16 0.31 -44.50
N PRO A 229 3.96 -0.27 -44.57
CA PRO A 229 3.17 -0.52 -43.35
C PRO A 229 3.83 -1.45 -42.31
N ARG A 230 4.93 -2.12 -42.70
CA ARG A 230 5.75 -2.95 -41.81
C ARG A 230 7.01 -2.24 -41.30
N ASN A 231 7.13 -0.93 -41.48
CA ASN A 231 8.24 -0.18 -40.91
C ASN A 231 7.97 0.10 -39.41
N LEU A 232 8.41 -0.83 -38.55
CA LEU A 232 8.21 -0.77 -37.10
C LEU A 232 8.83 0.50 -36.47
N GLU A 233 9.98 0.94 -36.98
CA GLU A 233 10.67 2.13 -36.49
C GLU A 233 9.91 3.41 -36.83
N ALA A 234 9.33 3.51 -38.03
CA ALA A 234 8.51 4.66 -38.42
C ALA A 234 7.21 4.74 -37.58
N HIS A 235 6.56 3.58 -37.34
CA HIS A 235 5.45 3.53 -36.42
C HIS A 235 5.84 4.01 -35.02
N SER A 236 6.99 3.55 -34.52
CA SER A 236 7.48 3.93 -33.17
C SER A 236 7.81 5.42 -33.09
N GLY A 237 8.42 5.99 -34.14
CA GLY A 237 8.71 7.43 -34.26
C GLY A 237 7.42 8.27 -34.23
N ALA A 238 6.45 7.91 -35.08
CA ALA A 238 5.16 8.59 -35.13
C ALA A 238 4.43 8.52 -33.78
N LEU A 239 4.40 7.37 -33.13
CA LEU A 239 3.78 7.20 -31.81
C LEU A 239 4.51 7.99 -30.72
N ALA A 240 5.85 8.04 -30.76
CA ALA A 240 6.62 8.82 -29.79
C ALA A 240 6.27 10.32 -29.88
N VAL A 241 6.14 10.87 -31.10
CA VAL A 241 5.68 12.27 -31.30
C VAL A 241 4.26 12.47 -30.80
N LEU A 242 3.34 11.57 -31.11
CA LEU A 242 1.93 11.67 -30.72
C LEU A 242 1.75 11.56 -29.21
N PHE A 243 2.50 10.69 -28.53
CA PHE A 243 2.47 10.59 -27.07
C PHE A 243 3.03 11.82 -26.38
N ALA A 244 4.02 12.49 -26.97
CA ALA A 244 4.53 13.77 -26.43
C ALA A 244 3.48 14.87 -26.44
N GLY A 245 2.52 14.83 -27.38
CA GLY A 245 1.37 15.73 -27.44
C GLY A 245 0.28 15.46 -26.42
N ASN A 246 0.35 14.39 -25.65
CA ASN A 246 -0.57 14.04 -24.57
C ASN A 246 -2.06 13.90 -24.99
N ASP A 247 -2.33 13.61 -26.25
CA ASP A 247 -3.67 13.50 -26.84
C ASP A 247 -3.96 12.04 -27.24
N ALA A 248 -4.76 11.35 -26.41
CA ALA A 248 -5.09 9.94 -26.63
C ALA A 248 -5.85 9.69 -27.95
N GLU A 249 -6.67 10.64 -28.40
CA GLU A 249 -7.46 10.48 -29.63
C GLU A 249 -6.57 10.53 -30.87
N LYS A 250 -5.51 11.33 -30.86
CA LYS A 250 -4.53 11.38 -31.95
C LYS A 250 -3.61 10.15 -32.00
N VAL A 251 -3.38 9.49 -30.86
CA VAL A 251 -2.55 8.28 -30.76
C VAL A 251 -3.26 7.06 -31.37
N LYS A 252 -4.56 6.89 -31.12
CA LYS A 252 -5.33 5.69 -31.47
C LYS A 252 -5.15 5.23 -32.93
N PRO A 253 -5.35 6.09 -33.95
CA PRO A 253 -5.28 5.64 -35.35
C PRO A 253 -3.90 5.07 -35.70
N GLN A 254 -2.84 5.69 -35.20
CA GLN A 254 -1.47 5.25 -35.46
C GLN A 254 -1.13 3.93 -34.77
N LEU A 255 -1.65 3.76 -33.54
CA LEU A 255 -1.50 2.51 -32.78
C LEU A 255 -2.29 1.36 -33.42
N ASP A 256 -3.49 1.63 -33.93
CA ASP A 256 -4.30 0.63 -34.64
C ASP A 256 -3.59 0.16 -35.94
N ALA A 257 -2.95 1.09 -36.65
CA ALA A 257 -2.12 0.74 -37.82
C ALA A 257 -0.93 -0.17 -37.42
N LEU A 258 -0.24 0.16 -36.33
CA LEU A 258 0.83 -0.71 -35.78
C LEU A 258 0.29 -2.06 -35.35
N LYS A 259 -0.84 -2.12 -34.71
CA LYS A 259 -1.48 -3.35 -34.24
C LYS A 259 -1.90 -4.26 -35.41
N LYS A 260 -2.38 -3.66 -36.48
CA LYS A 260 -2.68 -4.40 -37.74
C LYS A 260 -1.43 -5.04 -38.34
N ALA A 261 -0.31 -4.30 -38.36
CA ALA A 261 0.94 -4.80 -38.88
C ALA A 261 1.63 -5.82 -37.97
N TYR A 262 1.57 -5.60 -36.66
CA TYR A 262 2.27 -6.34 -35.62
C TYR A 262 1.41 -6.68 -34.40
N PRO A 263 0.37 -7.54 -34.49
CA PRO A 263 -0.63 -7.75 -33.47
C PRO A 263 -0.09 -8.35 -32.16
N LYS A 264 1.01 -9.09 -32.22
CA LYS A 264 1.62 -9.79 -31.06
C LYS A 264 2.99 -9.26 -30.68
N HIS A 265 3.46 -8.21 -31.34
CA HIS A 265 4.81 -7.70 -31.09
C HIS A 265 4.91 -7.01 -29.73
N PRO A 266 6.00 -7.18 -28.96
CA PRO A 266 6.18 -6.52 -27.66
C PRO A 266 6.05 -5.00 -27.73
N GLN A 267 6.54 -4.37 -28.80
CA GLN A 267 6.45 -2.92 -29.03
C GLN A 267 4.99 -2.44 -29.14
N THR A 268 4.12 -3.20 -29.79
CA THR A 268 2.69 -2.89 -29.89
C THR A 268 2.07 -2.89 -28.51
N ARG A 269 2.33 -3.94 -27.72
CA ARG A 269 1.84 -4.05 -26.34
C ARG A 269 2.37 -2.93 -25.43
N TYR A 270 3.63 -2.50 -25.64
CA TYR A 270 4.20 -1.36 -24.93
C TYR A 270 3.41 -0.07 -25.20
N PHE A 271 3.10 0.23 -26.45
CA PHE A 271 2.31 1.42 -26.79
C PHE A 271 0.85 1.31 -26.37
N GLU A 272 0.25 0.11 -26.37
CA GLU A 272 -1.07 -0.12 -25.79
C GLU A 272 -1.07 0.20 -24.28
N ALA A 273 -0.03 -0.21 -23.54
CA ALA A 273 0.13 0.10 -22.12
C ALA A 273 0.30 1.62 -21.89
N GLN A 274 1.07 2.27 -22.76
CA GLN A 274 1.29 3.73 -22.69
C GLN A 274 -0.01 4.51 -23.00
N LEU A 275 -0.83 4.04 -23.95
CA LEU A 275 -2.14 4.64 -24.24
C LEU A 275 -3.10 4.45 -23.06
N ALA A 276 -3.18 3.26 -22.47
CA ALA A 276 -4.00 3.02 -21.28
C ALA A 276 -3.55 3.92 -20.11
N PHE A 277 -2.25 4.11 -19.91
CA PHE A 277 -1.71 5.02 -18.91
C PHE A 277 -2.14 6.48 -19.18
N LEU A 278 -2.07 6.93 -20.43
CA LEU A 278 -2.50 8.28 -20.86
C LEU A 278 -4.01 8.48 -20.61
N GLN A 279 -4.81 7.45 -20.85
CA GLN A 279 -6.26 7.43 -20.57
C GLN A 279 -6.61 7.28 -19.09
N ARG A 280 -5.61 7.19 -18.20
CA ARG A 280 -5.75 6.93 -16.77
C ARG A 280 -6.37 5.57 -16.42
N ASP A 281 -6.43 4.65 -17.35
CA ASP A 281 -6.79 3.25 -17.09
C ASP A 281 -5.56 2.49 -16.57
N PHE A 282 -5.19 2.78 -15.32
CA PHE A 282 -3.99 2.21 -14.70
C PHE A 282 -4.09 0.70 -14.51
N LYS A 283 -5.30 0.17 -14.39
CA LYS A 283 -5.54 -1.27 -14.30
C LYS A 283 -5.12 -1.96 -15.59
N LYS A 284 -5.64 -1.50 -16.73
CA LYS A 284 -5.28 -2.03 -18.06
C LYS A 284 -3.81 -1.79 -18.38
N ALA A 285 -3.27 -0.61 -18.05
CA ALA A 285 -1.85 -0.32 -18.21
C ALA A 285 -0.97 -1.34 -17.47
N LYS A 286 -1.32 -1.68 -16.22
CA LYS A 286 -0.63 -2.69 -15.41
C LYS A 286 -0.72 -4.08 -16.02
N GLU A 287 -1.91 -4.52 -16.46
CA GLU A 287 -2.12 -5.81 -17.12
C GLU A 287 -1.25 -5.97 -18.37
N LEU A 288 -1.00 -4.89 -19.11
CA LEU A 288 -0.20 -4.89 -20.34
C LEU A 288 1.31 -4.79 -20.06
N VAL A 289 1.74 -3.95 -19.10
CA VAL A 289 3.17 -3.68 -18.90
C VAL A 289 3.86 -4.73 -18.03
N THR A 290 3.16 -5.36 -17.09
CA THR A 290 3.75 -6.36 -16.17
C THR A 290 4.38 -7.55 -16.90
N PRO A 291 3.70 -8.21 -17.90
CA PRO A 291 4.31 -9.29 -18.65
C PRO A 291 5.52 -8.83 -19.48
N LEU A 292 5.51 -7.56 -19.97
CA LEU A 292 6.65 -7.00 -20.70
C LEU A 292 7.87 -6.83 -19.79
N ALA A 293 7.66 -6.34 -18.57
CA ALA A 293 8.73 -6.18 -17.59
C ALA A 293 9.33 -7.54 -17.16
N GLN A 294 8.51 -8.59 -17.11
CA GLN A 294 8.96 -9.95 -16.82
C GLN A 294 9.78 -10.55 -18.00
N SER A 295 9.31 -10.37 -19.23
CA SER A 295 10.00 -10.91 -20.42
C SER A 295 11.23 -10.11 -20.83
N SER A 296 11.32 -8.85 -20.43
CA SER A 296 12.41 -7.94 -20.78
C SER A 296 12.90 -7.18 -19.53
N PRO A 297 13.49 -7.88 -18.55
CA PRO A 297 13.75 -7.36 -17.20
C PRO A 297 14.81 -6.26 -17.14
N ASN A 298 15.50 -5.98 -18.24
CA ASN A 298 16.50 -4.91 -18.38
C ASN A 298 16.09 -3.82 -19.39
N ASN A 299 14.88 -3.88 -19.94
CA ASN A 299 14.39 -2.84 -20.83
C ASN A 299 13.97 -1.61 -20.02
N VAL A 300 14.82 -0.58 -20.04
CA VAL A 300 14.63 0.65 -19.23
C VAL A 300 13.32 1.38 -19.52
N ARG A 301 12.84 1.37 -20.80
CA ARG A 301 11.57 2.02 -21.17
C ARG A 301 10.38 1.29 -20.54
N VAL A 302 10.40 -0.03 -20.60
CA VAL A 302 9.37 -0.87 -19.99
C VAL A 302 9.37 -0.73 -18.48
N LEU A 303 10.55 -0.77 -17.83
CA LEU A 303 10.70 -0.60 -16.38
C LEU A 303 10.21 0.78 -15.92
N GLN A 304 10.54 1.84 -16.67
CA GLN A 304 10.09 3.20 -16.37
C GLN A 304 8.58 3.35 -16.48
N LEU A 305 7.97 2.78 -17.54
CA LEU A 305 6.51 2.77 -17.69
C LEU A 305 5.84 1.95 -16.58
N ALA A 306 6.36 0.76 -16.26
CA ALA A 306 5.85 -0.07 -15.18
C ALA A 306 5.90 0.67 -13.83
N GLY A 307 7.02 1.33 -13.52
CA GLY A 307 7.14 2.15 -12.33
C GLY A 307 6.16 3.33 -12.29
N ALA A 308 5.95 4.00 -13.42
CA ALA A 308 4.97 5.09 -13.53
C ALA A 308 3.54 4.58 -13.31
N VAL A 309 3.19 3.44 -13.92
CA VAL A 309 1.88 2.79 -13.77
C VAL A 309 1.63 2.42 -12.30
N GLU A 310 2.58 1.74 -11.65
CA GLU A 310 2.45 1.36 -10.24
C GLU A 310 2.33 2.56 -9.30
N LEU A 311 3.08 3.64 -9.58
CA LEU A 311 3.01 4.87 -8.80
C LEU A 311 1.63 5.53 -8.89
N GLN A 312 1.02 5.55 -10.08
CA GLN A 312 -0.33 6.11 -10.30
C GLN A 312 -1.43 5.15 -9.82
N ALA A 313 -1.20 3.84 -9.85
CA ALA A 313 -2.08 2.84 -9.28
C ALA A 313 -2.10 2.83 -7.74
N GLY A 314 -1.25 3.64 -7.08
CA GLY A 314 -1.19 3.74 -5.62
C GLY A 314 -0.32 2.66 -4.95
N THR A 315 0.57 2.03 -5.68
CA THR A 315 1.49 0.97 -5.21
C THR A 315 2.97 1.42 -5.25
N PRO A 316 3.36 2.44 -4.46
CA PRO A 316 4.68 3.07 -4.54
C PRO A 316 5.84 2.10 -4.21
N ALA A 317 5.60 1.07 -3.40
CA ALA A 317 6.63 0.05 -3.12
C ALA A 317 6.97 -0.79 -4.36
N GLN A 318 5.99 -1.10 -5.21
CA GLN A 318 6.23 -1.79 -6.48
C GLN A 318 6.86 -0.86 -7.52
N ALA A 319 6.46 0.42 -7.52
CA ALA A 319 7.10 1.44 -8.33
C ALA A 319 8.59 1.57 -7.99
N GLU A 320 8.97 1.56 -6.70
CA GLU A 320 10.36 1.55 -6.22
C GLU A 320 11.15 0.41 -6.87
N ALA A 321 10.61 -0.81 -6.89
CA ALA A 321 11.30 -1.97 -7.45
C ALA A 321 11.64 -1.80 -8.93
N TYR A 322 10.67 -1.38 -9.75
CA TYR A 322 10.89 -1.15 -11.19
C TYR A 322 11.82 0.03 -11.47
N LEU A 323 11.63 1.15 -10.78
CA LEU A 323 12.39 2.37 -11.03
C LEU A 323 13.83 2.27 -10.53
N SER A 324 14.07 1.61 -9.40
CA SER A 324 15.43 1.32 -8.91
C SER A 324 16.17 0.42 -9.90
N LYS A 325 15.50 -0.60 -10.45
CA LYS A 325 16.06 -1.45 -11.50
C LYS A 325 16.38 -0.65 -12.77
N ALA A 326 15.48 0.24 -13.19
CA ALA A 326 15.72 1.11 -14.35
C ALA A 326 16.97 1.97 -14.18
N LEU A 327 17.15 2.57 -12.98
CA LEU A 327 18.33 3.38 -12.65
C LEU A 327 19.62 2.55 -12.45
N GLN A 328 19.48 1.30 -12.04
CA GLN A 328 20.63 0.37 -12.00
C GLN A 328 21.15 0.05 -13.40
N VAL A 329 20.23 -0.16 -14.37
CA VAL A 329 20.60 -0.43 -15.77
C VAL A 329 21.10 0.84 -16.48
N ALA A 330 20.45 1.97 -16.23
CA ALA A 330 20.78 3.26 -16.84
C ALA A 330 20.69 4.39 -15.80
N PRO A 331 21.79 4.72 -15.11
CA PRO A 331 21.81 5.73 -14.03
C PRO A 331 21.44 7.15 -14.46
N GLY A 332 21.55 7.46 -15.75
CA GLY A 332 21.29 8.77 -16.33
C GLY A 332 19.84 9.08 -16.69
N LEU A 333 18.84 8.30 -16.27
CA LEU A 333 17.42 8.48 -16.62
C LEU A 333 16.71 9.52 -15.73
N PRO A 334 16.47 10.77 -16.20
CA PRO A 334 15.91 11.83 -15.35
C PRO A 334 14.48 11.51 -14.88
N LEU A 335 13.64 10.98 -15.79
CA LEU A 335 12.24 10.67 -15.48
C LEU A 335 12.13 9.53 -14.46
N ALA A 336 12.91 8.44 -14.62
CA ALA A 336 12.94 7.34 -13.67
C ALA A 336 13.37 7.82 -12.28
N ARG A 337 14.37 8.71 -12.22
CA ARG A 337 14.85 9.31 -10.97
C ARG A 337 13.78 10.14 -10.28
N ARG A 338 13.07 11.00 -11.03
CA ARG A 338 11.95 11.79 -10.49
C ARG A 338 10.81 10.91 -9.96
N LEU A 339 10.42 9.90 -10.74
CA LEU A 339 9.35 8.96 -10.33
C LEU A 339 9.75 8.16 -9.09
N LEU A 340 11.01 7.72 -8.99
CA LEU A 340 11.52 7.03 -7.81
C LEU A 340 11.52 7.94 -6.58
N THR A 341 11.94 9.20 -6.74
CA THR A 341 11.86 10.20 -5.67
C THR A 341 10.42 10.39 -5.20
N GLN A 342 9.45 10.48 -6.12
CA GLN A 342 8.03 10.55 -5.77
C GLN A 342 7.55 9.30 -5.02
N ALA A 343 8.01 8.10 -5.41
CA ALA A 343 7.69 6.87 -4.69
C ALA A 343 8.20 6.90 -3.24
N TYR A 344 9.43 7.37 -3.03
CA TYR A 344 9.98 7.53 -1.69
C TYR A 344 9.27 8.59 -0.86
N LEU A 345 8.90 9.72 -1.46
CA LEU A 345 8.09 10.76 -0.79
C LEU A 345 6.72 10.22 -0.33
N ARG A 346 6.04 9.47 -1.20
CA ARG A 346 4.73 8.85 -0.86
C ARG A 346 4.83 7.80 0.25
N THR A 347 5.99 7.19 0.44
CA THR A 347 6.25 6.19 1.47
C THR A 347 6.99 6.75 2.70
N GLY A 348 7.20 8.07 2.76
CA GLY A 348 7.85 8.73 3.90
C GLY A 348 9.37 8.45 4.03
N GLN A 349 10.01 7.95 2.97
CA GLN A 349 11.44 7.60 2.98
C GLN A 349 12.31 8.81 2.55
N SER A 350 12.36 9.85 3.38
CA SER A 350 13.03 11.12 3.07
C SER A 350 14.51 10.96 2.72
N ASP A 351 15.25 10.14 3.48
CA ASP A 351 16.68 9.94 3.24
C ASP A 351 16.96 9.34 1.86
N LYS A 352 16.15 8.37 1.43
CA LYS A 352 16.25 7.78 0.09
C LYS A 352 15.78 8.74 -1.00
N ALA A 353 14.74 9.53 -0.74
CA ALA A 353 14.29 10.56 -1.68
C ALA A 353 15.41 11.57 -1.95
N LEU A 354 16.07 12.08 -0.90
CA LEU A 354 17.20 13.00 -0.99
C LEU A 354 18.38 12.40 -1.76
N ALA A 355 18.83 11.21 -1.39
CA ALA A 355 19.92 10.53 -2.07
C ALA A 355 19.63 10.28 -3.55
N THR A 356 18.37 9.99 -3.88
CA THR A 356 17.94 9.73 -5.26
C THR A 356 17.92 10.99 -6.11
N ILE A 357 17.41 12.13 -5.58
CA ILE A 357 17.21 13.35 -6.36
C ILE A 357 18.50 14.18 -6.50
N GLU A 358 19.42 14.09 -5.53
CA GLU A 358 20.62 14.90 -5.46
C GLU A 358 21.46 14.94 -6.75
N PRO A 359 21.76 13.83 -7.45
CA PRO A 359 22.52 13.88 -8.70
C PRO A 359 21.83 14.71 -9.80
N ALA A 360 20.50 14.76 -9.81
CA ALA A 360 19.74 15.56 -10.78
C ALA A 360 19.80 17.07 -10.49
N LEU A 361 19.95 17.46 -9.21
CA LEU A 361 20.11 18.88 -8.82
C LEU A 361 21.43 19.50 -9.30
N ARG A 362 22.46 18.67 -9.53
CA ARG A 362 23.76 19.07 -10.03
C ARG A 362 23.82 19.24 -11.52
N ALA A 363 22.77 18.86 -12.25
CA ALA A 363 22.72 19.01 -13.70
C ALA A 363 22.70 20.50 -14.09
N PRO A 364 23.41 20.91 -15.16
CA PRO A 364 23.48 22.31 -15.59
C PRO A 364 22.12 22.93 -15.89
N ASN A 365 21.19 22.11 -16.44
CA ASN A 365 19.85 22.52 -16.87
C ASN A 365 18.78 21.78 -16.08
N VAL A 366 18.86 21.88 -14.73
CA VAL A 366 17.84 21.27 -13.87
C VAL A 366 16.50 21.96 -14.04
N ASP A 367 15.43 21.17 -14.25
CA ASP A 367 14.06 21.70 -14.38
C ASP A 367 13.45 22.04 -13.02
N ALA A 368 12.50 22.99 -13.02
CA ALA A 368 11.80 23.44 -11.80
C ALA A 368 11.13 22.30 -11.03
N GLY A 369 10.53 21.34 -11.73
CA GLY A 369 9.86 20.19 -11.08
C GLY A 369 10.82 19.28 -10.32
N THR A 370 12.05 19.08 -10.83
CA THR A 370 13.11 18.36 -10.12
C THR A 370 13.54 19.09 -8.85
N VAL A 371 13.69 20.41 -8.93
CA VAL A 371 14.06 21.26 -7.77
C VAL A 371 12.93 21.26 -6.74
N ALA A 372 11.68 21.34 -7.16
CA ALA A 372 10.51 21.28 -6.27
C ALA A 372 10.42 19.92 -5.53
N LEU A 373 10.66 18.81 -6.23
CA LEU A 373 10.71 17.48 -5.59
C LEU A 373 11.82 17.37 -4.54
N ALA A 374 12.97 17.98 -4.80
CA ALA A 374 14.06 18.01 -3.81
C ALA A 374 13.70 18.88 -2.60
N ALA A 375 12.97 19.98 -2.82
CA ALA A 375 12.42 20.79 -1.73
C ALA A 375 11.46 19.99 -0.85
N GLU A 376 10.55 19.22 -1.46
CA GLU A 376 9.63 18.33 -0.75
C GLU A 376 10.37 17.24 0.05
N ALA A 377 11.42 16.66 -0.52
CA ALA A 377 12.23 15.66 0.16
C ALA A 377 12.94 16.25 1.39
N ASN A 378 13.47 17.48 1.28
CA ASN A 378 14.06 18.20 2.41
C ASN A 378 13.03 18.55 3.49
N LEU A 379 11.83 19.00 3.08
CA LEU A 379 10.75 19.29 4.02
C LEU A 379 10.32 18.05 4.80
N LEU A 380 10.19 16.90 4.12
CA LEU A 380 9.89 15.62 4.75
C LEU A 380 11.01 15.15 5.71
N ALA A 381 12.26 15.48 5.41
CA ALA A 381 13.42 15.19 6.26
C ALA A 381 13.56 16.15 7.45
N GLY A 382 12.73 17.21 7.52
CA GLY A 382 12.85 18.26 8.55
C GLY A 382 13.87 19.36 8.24
N ASN A 383 14.50 19.33 7.07
CA ASN A 383 15.49 20.33 6.62
C ASN A 383 14.76 21.57 6.06
N THR A 384 14.06 22.31 6.93
CA THR A 384 13.14 23.40 6.52
C THR A 384 13.85 24.53 5.78
N LYS A 385 15.06 24.87 6.16
CA LYS A 385 15.84 25.94 5.53
C LYS A 385 16.17 25.59 4.08
N GLU A 386 16.77 24.43 3.87
CA GLU A 386 17.13 23.92 2.53
C GLU A 386 15.90 23.74 1.65
N ALA A 387 14.79 23.26 2.23
CA ALA A 387 13.52 23.14 1.51
C ALA A 387 13.03 24.48 0.99
N THR A 388 13.08 25.53 1.83
CA THR A 388 12.67 26.89 1.46
C THR A 388 13.53 27.47 0.33
N GLU A 389 14.86 27.31 0.41
CA GLU A 389 15.78 27.78 -0.62
C GLU A 389 15.54 27.09 -1.98
N LEU A 390 15.25 25.76 -1.93
CA LEU A 390 14.91 25.00 -3.13
C LEU A 390 13.55 25.38 -3.71
N PHE A 391 12.51 25.61 -2.88
CA PHE A 391 11.23 26.11 -3.38
C PHE A 391 11.36 27.49 -4.02
N ALA A 392 12.14 28.40 -3.43
CA ALA A 392 12.44 29.70 -4.03
C ALA A 392 13.16 29.56 -5.38
N ARG A 393 14.13 28.64 -5.50
CA ARG A 393 14.78 28.30 -6.76
C ARG A 393 13.80 27.73 -7.79
N ALA A 394 12.91 26.81 -7.39
CA ALA A 394 11.90 26.24 -8.26
C ALA A 394 10.92 27.31 -8.78
N ALA A 395 10.44 28.18 -7.90
CA ALA A 395 9.56 29.29 -8.25
C ALA A 395 10.23 30.29 -9.23
N LYS A 396 11.55 30.54 -9.06
CA LYS A 396 12.31 31.36 -10.01
C LYS A 396 12.46 30.71 -11.38
N LEU A 397 12.66 29.39 -11.42
CA LEU A 397 12.75 28.62 -12.67
C LEU A 397 11.39 28.49 -13.38
N ASN A 398 10.30 28.41 -12.62
CA ASN A 398 8.95 28.40 -13.16
C ASN A 398 8.05 29.33 -12.33
N PRO A 399 7.91 30.61 -12.72
CA PRO A 399 7.08 31.58 -12.01
C PRO A 399 5.57 31.27 -12.02
N LYS A 400 5.13 30.29 -12.81
CA LYS A 400 3.73 29.82 -12.86
C LYS A 400 3.48 28.64 -11.92
N ASP A 401 4.49 28.15 -11.22
CA ASP A 401 4.33 27.03 -10.29
C ASP A 401 3.73 27.51 -8.96
N ILE A 402 2.42 27.46 -8.88
CA ILE A 402 1.63 27.85 -7.71
C ILE A 402 2.11 27.12 -6.43
N ARG A 403 2.51 25.85 -6.55
CA ARG A 403 2.95 25.05 -5.41
C ARG A 403 4.23 25.60 -4.77
N SER A 404 5.26 25.82 -5.59
CA SER A 404 6.53 26.35 -5.09
C SER A 404 6.36 27.77 -4.56
N ARG A 405 5.57 28.62 -5.22
CA ARG A 405 5.26 29.98 -4.77
C ARG A 405 4.49 29.96 -3.42
N SER A 406 3.49 29.09 -3.26
CA SER A 406 2.79 28.95 -1.98
C SER A 406 3.70 28.48 -0.85
N ALA A 407 4.65 27.56 -1.14
CA ALA A 407 5.63 27.11 -0.16
C ALA A 407 6.58 28.25 0.27
N VAL A 408 6.98 29.13 -0.66
CA VAL A 408 7.78 30.33 -0.36
C VAL A 408 6.99 31.28 0.54
N ALA A 409 5.73 31.58 0.21
CA ALA A 409 4.88 32.44 1.02
C ALA A 409 4.71 31.90 2.46
N LEU A 410 4.48 30.59 2.63
CA LEU A 410 4.42 29.96 3.96
C LEU A 410 5.77 30.05 4.72
N ALA A 411 6.88 29.94 4.01
CA ALA A 411 8.20 30.09 4.62
C ALA A 411 8.49 31.55 5.03
N ASP A 412 8.05 32.54 4.26
CA ASP A 412 8.12 33.96 4.62
C ASP A 412 7.30 34.25 5.89
N MET A 413 6.09 33.70 5.99
CA MET A 413 5.29 33.78 7.21
C MET A 413 6.01 33.19 8.43
N SER A 414 6.70 32.06 8.27
CA SER A 414 7.47 31.42 9.36
C SER A 414 8.67 32.26 9.83
N ARG A 415 9.19 33.17 8.97
CA ARG A 415 10.28 34.12 9.26
C ARG A 415 9.80 35.44 9.87
N GLY A 416 8.48 35.60 10.03
CA GLY A 416 7.88 36.79 10.63
C GLY A 416 7.17 37.71 9.64
N ASN A 417 7.34 37.53 8.32
CA ASN A 417 6.69 38.35 7.28
C ASN A 417 5.25 37.84 7.03
N VAL A 418 4.44 37.89 8.08
CA VAL A 418 3.13 37.25 8.08
C VAL A 418 2.14 37.92 7.12
N ALA A 419 2.10 39.24 7.11
CA ALA A 419 1.17 40.01 6.27
C ALA A 419 1.47 39.77 4.78
N ASP A 420 2.73 39.89 4.39
CA ASP A 420 3.17 39.68 3.00
C ASP A 420 2.92 38.25 2.54
N GLY A 421 3.12 37.29 3.43
CA GLY A 421 2.86 35.86 3.12
C GLY A 421 1.38 35.58 2.89
N PHE A 422 0.48 36.19 3.66
CA PHE A 422 -0.97 36.07 3.40
C PHE A 422 -1.38 36.74 2.10
N GLU A 423 -0.89 37.97 1.82
CA GLU A 423 -1.15 38.68 0.57
C GLU A 423 -0.75 37.85 -0.64
N GLN A 424 0.47 37.26 -0.62
CA GLN A 424 0.95 36.34 -1.65
C GLN A 424 0.04 35.11 -1.82
N LEU A 425 -0.39 34.50 -0.72
CA LEU A 425 -1.27 33.32 -0.80
C LEU A 425 -2.66 33.68 -1.34
N GLU A 426 -3.22 34.86 -1.00
CA GLU A 426 -4.49 35.35 -1.53
C GLU A 426 -4.39 35.63 -3.03
N GLU A 427 -3.31 36.28 -3.49
CA GLU A 427 -3.03 36.49 -4.91
C GLU A 427 -2.93 35.17 -5.68
N LEU A 428 -2.15 34.18 -5.14
CA LEU A 428 -2.00 32.89 -5.73
C LEU A 428 -3.32 32.09 -5.79
N ALA A 429 -4.14 32.20 -4.76
CA ALA A 429 -5.47 31.62 -4.76
C ALA A 429 -6.38 32.27 -5.80
N ALA A 430 -6.26 33.57 -6.04
CA ALA A 430 -7.02 34.28 -7.08
C ALA A 430 -6.52 33.95 -8.50
N GLU A 431 -5.19 33.74 -8.67
CA GLU A 431 -4.54 33.36 -9.94
C GLU A 431 -4.96 31.93 -10.37
N ASP A 432 -5.02 31.01 -9.42
CA ASP A 432 -5.33 29.56 -9.65
C ASP A 432 -6.85 29.37 -9.76
N LYS A 433 -7.41 29.63 -10.92
CA LYS A 433 -8.87 29.59 -11.15
C LYS A 433 -9.48 28.19 -11.03
N SER A 434 -8.70 27.13 -11.23
CA SER A 434 -9.20 25.73 -11.27
C SER A 434 -8.54 24.82 -10.24
N GLY A 435 -7.35 25.16 -9.79
CA GLY A 435 -6.63 24.45 -8.77
C GLY A 435 -7.05 24.85 -7.35
N ILE A 436 -6.53 24.13 -6.38
CA ILE A 436 -6.84 24.32 -4.94
C ILE A 436 -5.60 24.48 -4.08
N THR A 437 -4.41 24.49 -4.69
CA THR A 437 -3.14 24.42 -3.95
C THR A 437 -2.93 25.64 -3.06
N ALA A 438 -3.11 26.83 -3.62
CA ALA A 438 -2.98 28.08 -2.87
C ALA A 438 -4.10 28.24 -1.83
N ASP A 439 -5.35 27.89 -2.19
CA ASP A 439 -6.47 27.91 -1.23
C ASP A 439 -6.20 27.01 -0.02
N MET A 440 -5.70 25.80 -0.23
CA MET A 440 -5.37 24.88 0.85
C MET A 440 -4.21 25.39 1.73
N ALA A 441 -3.21 26.04 1.12
CA ALA A 441 -2.12 26.69 1.85
C ALA A 441 -2.65 27.85 2.71
N LEU A 442 -3.49 28.71 2.14
CA LEU A 442 -4.11 29.85 2.82
C LEU A 442 -5.00 29.39 4.00
N ILE A 443 -5.91 28.43 3.75
CA ILE A 443 -6.78 27.87 4.79
C ILE A 443 -5.94 27.25 5.93
N SER A 444 -4.90 26.49 5.57
CA SER A 444 -4.03 25.86 6.55
C SER A 444 -3.24 26.87 7.38
N ALA A 445 -2.76 27.97 6.76
CA ALA A 445 -2.04 29.04 7.46
C ALA A 445 -2.94 29.71 8.52
N HIS A 446 -4.19 30.05 8.16
CA HIS A 446 -5.14 30.62 9.09
C HIS A 446 -5.50 29.64 10.23
N LEU A 447 -5.67 28.34 9.92
CA LEU A 447 -5.97 27.33 10.95
C LEU A 447 -4.85 27.15 11.96
N VAL A 448 -3.57 27.13 11.52
CA VAL A 448 -2.40 27.04 12.42
C VAL A 448 -2.37 28.23 13.38
N ARG A 449 -2.78 29.40 12.93
CA ARG A 449 -2.83 30.64 13.72
C ARG A 449 -4.14 30.80 14.53
N ARG A 450 -5.07 29.84 14.39
CA ARG A 450 -6.42 29.92 14.97
C ARG A 450 -7.25 31.12 14.53
N GLU A 451 -6.99 31.65 13.33
CA GLU A 451 -7.74 32.73 12.70
C GLU A 451 -8.94 32.13 11.95
N PHE A 452 -9.91 31.61 12.73
CA PHE A 452 -11.00 30.78 12.20
C PHE A 452 -11.91 31.53 11.22
N ASP A 453 -12.22 32.80 11.47
CA ASP A 453 -13.07 33.58 10.57
C ASP A 453 -12.41 33.85 9.22
N ALA A 454 -11.10 34.09 9.21
CA ALA A 454 -10.32 34.21 7.98
C ALA A 454 -10.24 32.88 7.22
N ALA A 455 -10.06 31.76 7.96
CA ALA A 455 -10.12 30.43 7.36
C ALA A 455 -11.47 30.15 6.70
N LEU A 456 -12.59 30.52 7.34
CA LEU A 456 -13.93 30.37 6.77
C LEU A 456 -14.09 31.22 5.50
N LYS A 457 -13.59 32.47 5.48
CA LYS A 457 -13.60 33.33 4.29
C LYS A 457 -12.79 32.72 3.14
N ALA A 458 -11.61 32.14 3.42
CA ALA A 458 -10.82 31.45 2.41
C ALA A 458 -11.55 30.21 1.87
N ILE A 459 -12.26 29.46 2.73
CA ILE A 459 -13.09 28.33 2.33
C ILE A 459 -14.27 28.79 1.45
N ASP A 460 -14.86 29.97 1.68
CA ASP A 460 -15.89 30.53 0.79
C ASP A 460 -15.33 30.78 -0.62
N GLY A 461 -14.07 31.24 -0.72
CA GLY A 461 -13.35 31.38 -1.99
C GLY A 461 -13.19 30.02 -2.70
N LEU A 462 -12.74 29.00 -1.99
CA LEU A 462 -12.62 27.64 -2.51
C LEU A 462 -13.98 27.08 -2.96
N GLN A 463 -15.05 27.31 -2.20
CA GLN A 463 -16.39 26.85 -2.56
C GLN A 463 -16.90 27.49 -3.85
N LYS A 464 -16.63 28.77 -4.09
CA LYS A 464 -16.97 29.43 -5.35
C LYS A 464 -16.25 28.81 -6.56
N LYS A 465 -15.01 28.34 -6.39
CA LYS A 465 -14.26 27.66 -7.44
C LYS A 465 -14.77 26.25 -7.72
N GLN A 466 -15.24 25.56 -6.69
CA GLN A 466 -15.65 24.17 -6.76
C GLN A 466 -16.99 23.94 -6.04
N PRO A 467 -18.09 24.53 -6.53
CA PRO A 467 -19.40 24.51 -5.85
C PRO A 467 -19.98 23.09 -5.72
N ASP A 468 -19.68 22.22 -6.68
CA ASP A 468 -20.21 20.85 -6.73
C ASP A 468 -19.30 19.80 -6.02
N LYS A 469 -18.26 20.27 -5.31
CA LYS A 469 -17.33 19.39 -4.62
C LYS A 469 -17.52 19.44 -3.10
N PRO A 470 -17.44 18.29 -2.41
CA PRO A 470 -17.66 18.20 -0.96
C PRO A 470 -16.54 18.84 -0.11
N LEU A 471 -15.37 19.12 -0.71
CA LEU A 471 -14.16 19.50 0.03
C LEU A 471 -14.36 20.78 0.84
N ALA A 472 -14.92 21.84 0.27
CA ALA A 472 -15.11 23.13 0.95
C ALA A 472 -16.03 22.97 2.17
N HIS A 473 -17.13 22.25 2.02
CA HIS A 473 -18.06 21.97 3.13
C HIS A 473 -17.42 21.13 4.23
N ASN A 474 -16.63 20.13 3.86
CA ASN A 474 -15.88 19.33 4.84
C ASN A 474 -14.84 20.17 5.61
N LEU A 475 -14.11 21.06 4.93
CA LEU A 475 -13.16 21.97 5.58
C LEU A 475 -13.88 22.93 6.52
N ARG A 476 -15.02 23.50 6.10
CA ARG A 476 -15.85 24.36 6.95
C ARG A 476 -16.29 23.62 8.22
N GLY A 477 -16.80 22.41 8.11
CA GLY A 477 -17.16 21.60 9.27
C GLY A 477 -15.98 21.37 10.21
N ARG A 478 -14.78 21.12 9.68
CA ARG A 478 -13.57 20.97 10.50
C ARG A 478 -13.17 22.24 11.24
N VAL A 479 -13.28 23.40 10.60
CA VAL A 479 -13.04 24.70 11.25
C VAL A 479 -14.06 24.93 12.36
N GLN A 480 -15.34 24.68 12.11
CA GLN A 480 -16.41 24.80 13.10
C GLN A 480 -16.23 23.85 14.30
N MET A 481 -15.72 22.63 14.06
CA MET A 481 -15.30 21.74 15.17
C MET A 481 -14.19 22.37 16.01
N ALA A 482 -13.18 22.99 15.37
CA ALA A 482 -12.11 23.66 16.09
C ALA A 482 -12.60 24.91 16.87
N MET A 483 -13.68 25.54 16.42
CA MET A 483 -14.41 26.61 17.09
C MET A 483 -15.36 26.12 18.21
N GLN A 484 -15.41 24.81 18.48
CA GLN A 484 -16.35 24.17 19.42
C GLN A 484 -17.83 24.40 19.06
N GLN A 485 -18.15 24.42 17.76
CA GLN A 485 -19.50 24.60 17.22
C GLN A 485 -19.99 23.30 16.54
N PRO A 486 -20.28 22.22 17.31
CA PRO A 486 -20.57 20.89 16.74
C PRO A 486 -21.83 20.89 15.86
N ASP A 487 -22.86 21.66 16.20
CA ASP A 487 -24.10 21.73 15.41
C ASP A 487 -23.91 22.40 14.05
N ALA A 488 -23.10 23.44 13.97
CA ALA A 488 -22.74 24.09 12.72
C ALA A 488 -21.86 23.16 11.87
N ALA A 489 -20.90 22.48 12.52
CA ALA A 489 -20.05 21.51 11.86
C ALA A 489 -20.86 20.35 11.26
N ARG A 490 -21.83 19.81 12.00
CA ARG A 490 -22.73 18.76 11.53
C ARG A 490 -23.43 19.17 10.24
N ARG A 491 -24.04 20.37 10.20
CA ARG A 491 -24.69 20.89 8.98
C ARG A 491 -23.71 20.96 7.79
N SER A 492 -22.51 21.44 8.05
CA SER A 492 -21.48 21.51 7.00
C SER A 492 -21.04 20.14 6.48
N PHE A 493 -20.87 19.16 7.34
CA PHE A 493 -20.56 17.79 6.92
C PHE A 493 -21.72 17.12 6.20
N GLU A 494 -22.95 17.39 6.60
CA GLU A 494 -24.16 16.90 5.92
C GLU A 494 -24.26 17.45 4.48
N GLU A 495 -23.97 18.73 4.26
CA GLU A 495 -23.89 19.28 2.90
C GLU A 495 -22.76 18.62 2.08
N ALA A 496 -21.61 18.32 2.68
CA ALA A 496 -20.55 17.58 1.99
C ALA A 496 -21.00 16.18 1.54
N VAL A 497 -21.69 15.43 2.42
CA VAL A 497 -22.22 14.09 2.10
C VAL A 497 -23.37 14.14 1.10
N LYS A 498 -24.16 15.20 1.10
CA LYS A 498 -25.23 15.45 0.13
C LYS A 498 -24.67 15.65 -1.29
N LEU A 499 -23.55 16.36 -1.42
CA LEU A 499 -22.85 16.53 -2.70
C LEU A 499 -22.18 15.21 -3.17
N ASP A 500 -21.62 14.45 -2.25
CA ASP A 500 -21.03 13.15 -2.55
C ASP A 500 -21.27 12.17 -1.38
N ALA A 501 -22.23 11.29 -1.55
CA ALA A 501 -22.58 10.29 -0.54
C ALA A 501 -21.44 9.26 -0.27
N ALA A 502 -20.45 9.15 -1.16
CA ALA A 502 -19.27 8.32 -0.97
C ALA A 502 -18.10 9.08 -0.29
N TYR A 503 -18.27 10.37 0.02
CA TYR A 503 -17.21 11.20 0.59
C TYR A 503 -16.93 10.83 2.05
N PHE A 504 -16.04 9.87 2.23
CA PHE A 504 -15.69 9.30 3.52
C PHE A 504 -15.26 10.33 4.59
N PRO A 505 -14.46 11.39 4.31
CA PRO A 505 -14.01 12.31 5.37
C PRO A 505 -15.16 12.97 6.14
N ALA A 506 -16.23 13.41 5.44
CA ALA A 506 -17.40 13.99 6.08
C ALA A 506 -18.26 12.94 6.79
N ALA A 507 -18.44 11.76 6.18
CA ALA A 507 -19.13 10.64 6.82
C ALA A 507 -18.46 10.20 8.13
N ALA A 508 -17.14 10.14 8.16
CA ALA A 508 -16.36 9.81 9.36
C ALA A 508 -16.50 10.88 10.45
N ALA A 509 -16.49 12.16 10.06
CA ALA A 509 -16.70 13.27 10.99
C ALA A 509 -18.10 13.23 11.61
N LEU A 510 -19.14 12.98 10.79
CA LEU A 510 -20.53 12.79 11.27
C LEU A 510 -20.64 11.59 12.20
N ALA A 511 -20.01 10.46 11.86
CA ALA A 511 -20.00 9.28 12.72
C ALA A 511 -19.33 9.59 14.09
N GLY A 512 -18.26 10.39 14.09
CA GLY A 512 -17.64 10.88 15.31
C GLY A 512 -18.56 11.72 16.18
N LEU A 513 -19.33 12.62 15.56
CA LEU A 513 -20.35 13.43 16.25
C LEU A 513 -21.52 12.57 16.77
N ASP A 514 -21.96 11.59 15.97
CA ASP A 514 -23.05 10.69 16.38
C ASP A 514 -22.59 9.81 17.58
N LEU A 515 -21.32 9.40 17.64
CA LEU A 515 -20.75 8.70 18.79
C LEU A 515 -20.65 9.59 20.04
N ALA A 516 -20.28 10.86 19.87
CA ALA A 516 -20.27 11.81 20.98
C ALA A 516 -21.67 12.04 21.56
N ASP A 517 -22.70 12.00 20.70
CA ASP A 517 -24.12 12.04 21.09
C ASP A 517 -24.65 10.70 21.63
N GLN A 518 -23.81 9.69 21.82
CA GLN A 518 -24.19 8.33 22.24
C GLN A 518 -25.14 7.62 21.27
N LYS A 519 -25.02 7.88 19.95
CA LYS A 519 -25.84 7.31 18.87
C LYS A 519 -25.01 6.38 17.97
N PRO A 520 -24.56 5.21 18.46
CA PRO A 520 -23.67 4.32 17.70
C PRO A 520 -24.31 3.77 16.41
N ASP A 521 -25.64 3.56 16.41
CA ASP A 521 -26.34 3.08 15.23
C ASP A 521 -26.37 4.13 14.11
N ALA A 522 -26.51 5.42 14.45
CA ALA A 522 -26.41 6.50 13.49
C ALA A 522 -24.98 6.57 12.88
N ALA A 523 -23.96 6.45 13.72
CA ALA A 523 -22.59 6.38 13.26
C ALA A 523 -22.33 5.19 12.29
N ARG A 524 -22.91 4.03 12.59
CA ARG A 524 -22.88 2.83 11.72
C ARG A 524 -23.51 3.11 10.36
N GLN A 525 -24.67 3.73 10.34
CA GLN A 525 -25.39 4.09 9.11
C GLN A 525 -24.57 5.03 8.22
N ARG A 526 -23.77 5.97 8.79
CA ARG A 526 -22.89 6.85 7.98
C ARG A 526 -21.90 6.04 7.13
N PHE A 527 -21.22 5.06 7.73
CA PHE A 527 -20.27 4.23 7.00
C PHE A 527 -20.97 3.29 6.01
N GLN A 528 -22.11 2.73 6.37
CA GLN A 528 -22.90 1.89 5.48
C GLN A 528 -23.39 2.67 4.25
N ALA A 529 -23.76 3.94 4.39
CA ALA A 529 -24.14 4.79 3.26
C ALA A 529 -22.98 5.01 2.28
N VAL A 530 -21.75 5.20 2.79
CA VAL A 530 -20.55 5.24 1.94
C VAL A 530 -20.34 3.92 1.21
N LEU A 531 -20.47 2.79 1.90
CA LEU A 531 -20.30 1.45 1.32
C LEU A 531 -21.39 1.09 0.30
N ALA A 532 -22.60 1.61 0.47
CA ALA A 532 -23.68 1.44 -0.51
C ALA A 532 -23.35 2.11 -1.87
N LYS A 533 -22.60 3.20 -1.86
CA LYS A 533 -22.12 3.89 -3.07
C LYS A 533 -20.77 3.37 -3.57
N ASN A 534 -19.89 3.02 -2.65
CA ASN A 534 -18.58 2.46 -2.95
C ASN A 534 -18.29 1.25 -2.04
N PRO A 535 -18.72 0.04 -2.44
CA PRO A 535 -18.54 -1.18 -1.64
C PRO A 535 -17.08 -1.55 -1.34
N LYS A 536 -16.13 -0.99 -2.10
CA LYS A 536 -14.69 -1.19 -1.93
C LYS A 536 -13.99 -0.04 -1.20
N SER A 537 -14.73 0.84 -0.56
CA SER A 537 -14.14 1.94 0.22
C SER A 537 -13.39 1.39 1.45
N VAL A 538 -12.08 1.20 1.32
CA VAL A 538 -11.23 0.73 2.42
C VAL A 538 -11.36 1.60 3.67
N PRO A 539 -11.35 2.94 3.60
CA PRO A 539 -11.54 3.76 4.78
C PRO A 539 -12.88 3.52 5.49
N ALA A 540 -13.98 3.30 4.72
CA ALA A 540 -15.29 3.05 5.30
C ALA A 540 -15.39 1.65 5.92
N LEU A 541 -14.79 0.63 5.29
CA LEU A 541 -14.69 -0.72 5.85
C LEU A 541 -13.91 -0.72 7.17
N LEU A 542 -12.77 -0.03 7.21
CA LEU A 542 -11.95 0.09 8.43
C LEU A 542 -12.66 0.90 9.51
N GLY A 543 -13.33 2.01 9.16
CA GLY A 543 -14.10 2.80 10.10
C GLY A 543 -15.26 2.02 10.70
N LEU A 544 -15.97 1.23 9.90
CA LEU A 544 -17.06 0.38 10.37
C LEU A 544 -16.52 -0.77 11.25
N ALA A 545 -15.37 -1.36 10.91
CA ALA A 545 -14.74 -2.40 11.73
C ALA A 545 -14.32 -1.86 13.13
N GLU A 546 -13.74 -0.65 13.17
CA GLU A 546 -13.37 0.01 14.41
C GLU A 546 -14.60 0.34 15.26
N LEU A 547 -15.62 0.91 14.64
CA LEU A 547 -16.89 1.20 15.30
C LEU A 547 -17.51 -0.07 15.89
N SER A 548 -17.61 -1.14 15.10
CA SER A 548 -18.16 -2.42 15.53
C SER A 548 -17.38 -2.99 16.73
N ALA A 549 -16.06 -2.96 16.67
CA ALA A 549 -15.19 -3.40 17.77
C ALA A 549 -15.41 -2.59 19.07
N ARG A 550 -15.67 -1.28 18.96
CA ARG A 550 -15.90 -0.38 20.11
C ARG A 550 -17.31 -0.47 20.71
N THR A 551 -18.30 -0.83 19.90
CA THR A 551 -19.71 -0.86 20.31
C THR A 551 -20.23 -2.27 20.60
N GLY A 552 -19.33 -3.25 20.78
CA GLY A 552 -19.67 -4.62 21.17
C GLY A 552 -20.14 -5.51 20.01
N GLY A 553 -19.79 -5.15 18.77
CA GLY A 553 -20.03 -6.03 17.60
C GLY A 553 -19.25 -7.34 17.71
N SER A 554 -19.74 -8.38 17.04
CA SER A 554 -19.10 -9.70 17.12
C SER A 554 -17.69 -9.69 16.51
N LYS A 555 -16.81 -10.56 17.02
CA LYS A 555 -15.46 -10.71 16.48
C LYS A 555 -15.45 -11.19 15.03
N GLU A 556 -16.47 -11.96 14.64
CA GLU A 556 -16.68 -12.45 13.27
C GLU A 556 -17.05 -11.31 12.32
N GLU A 557 -17.93 -10.40 12.74
CA GLU A 557 -18.28 -9.20 11.96
C GLU A 557 -17.06 -8.33 11.72
N VAL A 558 -16.29 -8.03 12.78
CA VAL A 558 -15.07 -7.22 12.66
C VAL A 558 -14.05 -7.88 11.75
N ALA A 559 -13.81 -9.20 11.89
CA ALA A 559 -12.90 -9.95 11.03
C ALA A 559 -13.34 -9.89 9.56
N LYS A 560 -14.63 -10.02 9.29
CA LYS A 560 -15.18 -9.92 7.92
C LYS A 560 -14.91 -8.56 7.31
N LEU A 561 -15.24 -7.47 8.02
CA LEU A 561 -15.01 -6.10 7.52
C LEU A 561 -13.53 -5.82 7.22
N LEU A 562 -12.62 -6.30 8.08
CA LEU A 562 -11.18 -6.17 7.85
C LEU A 562 -10.70 -7.04 6.68
N THR A 563 -11.25 -8.23 6.50
CA THR A 563 -10.98 -9.10 5.35
C THR A 563 -11.47 -8.47 4.04
N ASP A 564 -12.66 -7.87 4.06
CA ASP A 564 -13.22 -7.14 2.92
C ASP A 564 -12.33 -5.92 2.57
N ALA A 565 -11.81 -5.22 3.57
CA ALA A 565 -10.86 -4.11 3.38
C ALA A 565 -9.54 -4.58 2.73
N VAL A 566 -8.98 -5.71 3.18
CA VAL A 566 -7.77 -6.33 2.58
C VAL A 566 -8.06 -6.80 1.16
N SER A 567 -9.26 -7.34 0.90
CA SER A 567 -9.66 -7.79 -0.45
C SER A 567 -9.86 -6.61 -1.40
N ALA A 568 -10.40 -5.49 -0.91
CA ALA A 568 -10.58 -4.26 -1.68
C ALA A 568 -9.24 -3.58 -2.03
N ALA A 569 -8.25 -3.66 -1.15
CA ALA A 569 -6.89 -3.16 -1.38
C ALA A 569 -5.85 -4.14 -0.81
N PRO A 570 -5.46 -5.16 -1.60
CA PRO A 570 -4.48 -6.17 -1.18
C PRO A 570 -3.12 -5.59 -0.76
N ASP A 571 -2.78 -4.41 -1.30
CA ASP A 571 -1.53 -3.71 -1.01
C ASP A 571 -1.64 -2.74 0.20
N SER A 572 -2.80 -2.66 0.84
CA SER A 572 -2.97 -1.83 2.04
C SER A 572 -2.34 -2.51 3.26
N ALA A 573 -1.12 -2.10 3.59
CA ALA A 573 -0.42 -2.55 4.80
C ALA A 573 -1.28 -2.28 6.05
N ARG A 574 -1.91 -1.10 6.14
CA ARG A 574 -2.77 -0.71 7.27
C ARG A 574 -3.94 -1.68 7.48
N ALA A 575 -4.68 -2.01 6.40
CA ALA A 575 -5.81 -2.93 6.51
C ALA A 575 -5.35 -4.31 6.99
N ARG A 576 -4.23 -4.79 6.46
CA ARG A 576 -3.65 -6.08 6.82
C ARG A 576 -3.13 -6.13 8.26
N VAL A 577 -2.43 -5.09 8.71
CA VAL A 577 -1.98 -4.98 10.11
C VAL A 577 -3.17 -4.99 11.07
N LEU A 578 -4.24 -4.24 10.77
CA LEU A 578 -5.45 -4.24 11.60
C LEU A 578 -6.13 -5.61 11.65
N LEU A 579 -6.14 -6.35 10.54
CA LEU A 579 -6.66 -7.73 10.50
C LEU A 579 -5.80 -8.67 11.35
N VAL A 580 -4.46 -8.57 11.24
CA VAL A 580 -3.52 -9.32 12.07
C VAL A 580 -3.74 -9.01 13.56
N ASP A 581 -3.86 -7.73 13.92
CA ASP A 581 -4.08 -7.30 15.29
C ASP A 581 -5.43 -7.77 15.86
N HIS A 582 -6.44 -7.81 15.01
CA HIS A 582 -7.74 -8.36 15.39
C HIS A 582 -7.64 -9.85 15.70
N HIS A 583 -7.00 -10.63 14.82
CA HIS A 583 -6.80 -12.06 15.03
C HIS A 583 -5.96 -12.36 16.28
N LEU A 584 -4.88 -11.59 16.52
CA LEU A 584 -4.05 -11.73 17.73
C LEU A 584 -4.85 -11.46 19.01
N ARG A 585 -5.65 -10.38 19.04
CA ARG A 585 -6.49 -10.06 20.21
C ARG A 585 -7.52 -11.14 20.52
N ASN A 586 -7.96 -11.88 19.51
CA ASN A 586 -8.91 -12.99 19.64
C ASN A 586 -8.22 -14.36 19.76
N ASN A 587 -6.91 -14.40 19.99
CA ASN A 587 -6.10 -15.62 20.08
C ASN A 587 -6.16 -16.55 18.84
N GLN A 588 -6.44 -15.96 17.67
CA GLN A 588 -6.51 -16.64 16.37
C GLN A 588 -5.14 -16.56 15.69
N VAL A 589 -4.15 -17.24 16.29
CA VAL A 589 -2.73 -17.11 15.88
C VAL A 589 -2.48 -17.65 14.46
N ARG A 590 -3.21 -18.67 14.02
CA ARG A 590 -3.07 -19.25 12.67
C ARG A 590 -3.53 -18.27 11.58
N GLU A 591 -4.68 -17.65 11.76
CA GLU A 591 -5.25 -16.67 10.85
C GLU A 591 -4.38 -15.40 10.80
N ALA A 592 -3.89 -14.96 11.95
CA ALA A 592 -2.93 -13.87 12.05
C ALA A 592 -1.65 -14.18 11.26
N MET A 593 -1.10 -15.40 11.38
CA MET A 593 0.10 -15.84 10.69
C MET A 593 -0.10 -15.82 9.17
N ALA A 594 -1.18 -16.43 8.68
CA ALA A 594 -1.48 -16.45 7.25
C ALA A 594 -1.59 -15.03 6.67
N SER A 595 -2.30 -14.12 7.38
CA SER A 595 -2.45 -12.73 6.95
C SER A 595 -1.11 -11.97 6.95
N ALA A 596 -0.30 -12.14 8.00
CA ALA A 596 1.00 -11.46 8.13
C ALA A 596 1.99 -11.93 7.06
N GLN A 597 2.09 -13.25 6.83
CA GLN A 597 2.95 -13.83 5.79
C GLN A 597 2.57 -13.36 4.40
N ALA A 598 1.27 -13.35 4.06
CA ALA A 598 0.79 -12.83 2.79
C ALA A 598 1.14 -11.34 2.61
N GLY A 599 1.10 -10.55 3.70
CA GLY A 599 1.52 -9.15 3.69
C GLY A 599 2.99 -8.97 3.37
N VAL A 600 3.85 -9.68 4.08
CA VAL A 600 5.31 -9.60 3.89
C VAL A 600 5.72 -10.17 2.53
N ALA A 601 5.04 -11.20 2.01
CA ALA A 601 5.29 -11.72 0.67
C ALA A 601 5.01 -10.66 -0.42
N GLY A 602 3.93 -9.88 -0.28
CA GLY A 602 3.60 -8.79 -1.21
C GLY A 602 4.47 -7.54 -1.05
N GLN A 603 4.90 -7.24 0.18
CA GLN A 603 5.68 -6.04 0.52
C GLN A 603 6.81 -6.39 1.52
N PRO A 604 7.88 -7.04 1.06
CA PRO A 604 8.91 -7.61 1.94
C PRO A 604 9.71 -6.55 2.75
N ASN A 605 9.69 -5.29 2.33
CA ASN A 605 10.40 -4.20 2.98
C ASN A 605 9.47 -3.21 3.69
N ASN A 606 8.20 -3.55 3.87
CA ASN A 606 7.27 -2.73 4.64
C ASN A 606 7.47 -2.99 6.15
N ALA A 607 7.92 -1.98 6.88
CA ALA A 607 8.25 -2.09 8.30
C ALA A 607 7.05 -2.52 9.16
N ASP A 608 5.85 -2.01 8.90
CA ASP A 608 4.65 -2.32 9.67
C ASP A 608 4.22 -3.79 9.50
N LEU A 609 4.35 -4.32 8.27
CA LEU A 609 4.03 -5.73 7.98
C LEU A 609 5.08 -6.66 8.58
N VAL A 610 6.36 -6.28 8.56
CA VAL A 610 7.43 -7.05 9.20
C VAL A 610 7.27 -7.04 10.72
N ASP A 611 6.89 -5.90 11.34
CA ASP A 611 6.53 -5.83 12.76
C ASP A 611 5.35 -6.73 13.09
N ALA A 612 4.29 -6.67 12.29
CA ALA A 612 3.11 -7.52 12.47
C ALA A 612 3.47 -9.01 12.41
N LEU A 613 4.28 -9.42 11.43
CA LEU A 613 4.75 -10.80 11.32
C LEU A 613 5.56 -11.22 12.56
N GLY A 614 6.51 -10.40 12.99
CA GLY A 614 7.31 -10.68 14.19
C GLY A 614 6.46 -10.82 15.45
N ARG A 615 5.41 -10.01 15.62
CA ARG A 615 4.46 -10.11 16.74
C ARG A 615 3.65 -11.41 16.70
N VAL A 616 3.21 -11.83 15.53
CA VAL A 616 2.49 -13.10 15.37
C VAL A 616 3.41 -14.29 15.67
N GLN A 617 4.66 -14.27 15.18
CA GLN A 617 5.66 -15.30 15.46
C GLN A 617 5.96 -15.42 16.96
N LEU A 618 6.07 -14.28 17.64
CA LEU A 618 6.20 -14.24 19.10
C LEU A 618 4.98 -14.86 19.80
N ALA A 619 3.76 -14.52 19.38
CA ALA A 619 2.52 -15.08 19.93
C ALA A 619 2.38 -16.59 19.63
N ALA A 620 2.98 -17.08 18.54
CA ALA A 620 3.09 -18.48 18.19
C ALA A 620 4.21 -19.22 18.95
N ASN A 621 4.95 -18.54 19.84
CA ASN A 621 6.16 -19.01 20.51
C ASN A 621 7.31 -19.38 19.55
N ASP A 622 7.31 -18.91 18.29
CA ASP A 622 8.42 -19.07 17.36
C ASP A 622 9.43 -17.93 17.55
N HIS A 623 10.20 -18.06 18.63
CA HIS A 623 11.14 -17.01 19.04
C HIS A 623 12.24 -16.75 18.01
N GLN A 624 12.72 -17.80 17.30
CA GLN A 624 13.79 -17.64 16.31
C GLN A 624 13.34 -16.84 15.10
N GLN A 625 12.15 -17.15 14.57
CA GLN A 625 11.58 -16.39 13.46
C GLN A 625 11.23 -14.95 13.88
N ALA A 626 10.70 -14.77 15.10
CA ALA A 626 10.43 -13.44 15.66
C ALA A 626 11.71 -12.60 15.76
N LEU A 627 12.84 -13.16 16.23
CA LEU A 627 14.15 -12.48 16.25
C LEU A 627 14.58 -12.09 14.84
N ALA A 628 14.44 -12.99 13.85
CA ALA A 628 14.80 -12.71 12.46
C ALA A 628 13.96 -11.55 11.89
N SER A 629 12.63 -11.57 12.11
CA SER A 629 11.72 -10.52 11.66
C SER A 629 12.04 -9.17 12.31
N PHE A 630 12.28 -9.12 13.62
CA PHE A 630 12.60 -7.86 14.30
C PHE A 630 14.03 -7.35 14.03
N ASN A 631 14.98 -8.22 13.71
CA ASN A 631 16.28 -7.80 13.18
C ASN A 631 16.14 -7.18 11.80
N LYS A 632 15.31 -7.76 10.91
CA LYS A 632 14.96 -7.14 9.64
C LYS A 632 14.27 -5.78 9.85
N LEU A 633 13.35 -5.69 10.81
CA LEU A 633 12.71 -4.41 11.17
C LEU A 633 13.75 -3.37 11.62
N ALA A 634 14.77 -3.77 12.39
CA ALA A 634 15.85 -2.88 12.79
C ALA A 634 16.68 -2.35 11.60
N THR A 635 16.83 -3.16 10.56
CA THR A 635 17.46 -2.73 9.30
C THR A 635 16.59 -1.77 8.52
N LEU A 636 15.25 -1.98 8.53
CA LEU A 636 14.30 -1.10 7.84
C LEU A 636 14.08 0.23 8.55
N ALA A 637 14.20 0.26 9.89
CA ALA A 637 13.98 1.44 10.72
C ALA A 637 15.16 1.68 11.71
N PRO A 638 16.37 1.98 11.22
CA PRO A 638 17.59 2.00 12.03
C PRO A 638 17.64 3.11 13.09
N LYS A 639 16.88 4.19 12.91
CA LYS A 639 16.79 5.32 13.85
C LYS A 639 15.65 5.14 14.88
N SER A 640 14.83 4.09 14.77
CA SER A 640 13.70 3.83 15.66
C SER A 640 14.09 2.92 16.83
N GLY A 641 13.62 3.24 18.03
CA GLY A 641 13.75 2.37 19.20
C GLY A 641 12.77 1.17 19.19
N LEU A 642 11.71 1.22 18.36
CA LEU A 642 10.67 0.18 18.33
C LEU A 642 11.22 -1.24 18.03
N PRO A 643 12.09 -1.45 17.02
CA PRO A 643 12.65 -2.77 16.77
C PRO A 643 13.40 -3.36 17.98
N GLN A 644 14.13 -2.53 18.70
CA GLN A 644 14.86 -2.95 19.90
C GLN A 644 13.92 -3.30 21.05
N LEU A 645 12.80 -2.57 21.19
CA LEU A 645 11.73 -2.91 22.13
C LEU A 645 11.10 -4.28 21.79
N ARG A 646 10.87 -4.56 20.49
CA ARG A 646 10.35 -5.85 20.02
C ARG A 646 11.33 -7.01 20.30
N LEU A 647 12.62 -6.79 20.03
CA LEU A 647 13.69 -7.75 20.35
C LEU A 647 13.75 -8.03 21.85
N ALA A 648 13.59 -7.01 22.68
CA ALA A 648 13.53 -7.19 24.14
C ALA A 648 12.35 -8.08 24.56
N ALA A 649 11.18 -7.90 23.96
CA ALA A 649 10.02 -8.74 24.24
C ALA A 649 10.26 -10.22 23.91
N VAL A 650 10.90 -10.52 22.78
CA VAL A 650 11.27 -11.90 22.42
C VAL A 650 12.28 -12.48 23.41
N ARG A 651 13.31 -11.72 23.79
CA ARG A 651 14.34 -12.14 24.74
C ARG A 651 13.76 -12.41 26.13
N LEU A 652 12.79 -11.61 26.57
CA LEU A 652 12.03 -11.86 27.81
C LEU A 652 11.24 -13.18 27.72
N ALA A 653 10.58 -13.44 26.60
CA ALA A 653 9.88 -14.72 26.37
C ALA A 653 10.85 -15.91 26.40
N MET A 654 12.10 -15.72 25.94
CA MET A 654 13.18 -16.69 26.03
C MET A 654 13.84 -16.76 27.41
N LYS A 655 13.41 -15.94 28.39
CA LYS A 655 13.98 -15.80 29.74
C LYS A 655 15.42 -15.26 29.75
N ASP A 656 15.85 -14.57 28.68
CA ASP A 656 17.13 -13.91 28.61
C ASP A 656 16.99 -12.43 29.04
N GLU A 657 16.90 -12.21 30.34
CA GLU A 657 16.72 -10.88 30.92
C GLU A 657 17.90 -9.93 30.63
N ALA A 658 19.13 -10.49 30.55
CA ALA A 658 20.32 -9.69 30.32
C ALA A 658 20.30 -9.08 28.90
N ALA A 659 20.05 -9.90 27.90
CA ALA A 659 19.94 -9.45 26.51
C ALA A 659 18.69 -8.55 26.31
N ALA A 660 17.59 -8.83 27.01
CA ALA A 660 16.40 -7.98 26.98
C ALA A 660 16.71 -6.58 27.51
N ARG A 661 17.40 -6.47 28.64
CA ARG A 661 17.87 -5.19 29.19
C ARG A 661 18.74 -4.41 28.22
N GLN A 662 19.71 -5.07 27.62
CA GLN A 662 20.58 -4.44 26.60
C GLN A 662 19.74 -3.89 25.42
N SER A 663 18.74 -4.63 24.97
CA SER A 663 17.84 -4.19 23.91
C SER A 663 17.01 -2.97 24.31
N LEU A 664 16.47 -2.96 25.54
CA LEU A 664 15.70 -1.82 26.05
C LEU A 664 16.57 -0.57 26.19
N GLN A 665 17.81 -0.71 26.69
CA GLN A 665 18.75 0.40 26.76
C GLN A 665 19.07 0.97 25.36
N ARG A 666 19.27 0.09 24.36
CA ARG A 666 19.47 0.51 22.98
C ARG A 666 18.22 1.16 22.39
N ALA A 667 17.03 0.65 22.74
CA ALA A 667 15.76 1.30 22.35
C ALA A 667 15.67 2.75 22.86
N LEU A 668 16.05 2.96 24.13
CA LEU A 668 16.04 4.28 24.77
C LEU A 668 17.18 5.20 24.30
N THR A 669 18.30 4.64 23.83
CA THR A 669 19.36 5.42 23.15
C THR A 669 18.84 5.97 21.81
N LEU A 670 18.11 5.16 21.03
CA LEU A 670 17.52 5.57 19.75
C LEU A 670 16.30 6.47 19.91
N THR A 671 15.46 6.17 20.90
CA THR A 671 14.21 6.88 21.18
C THR A 671 14.07 7.11 22.68
N PRO A 672 14.67 8.17 23.25
CA PRO A 672 14.76 8.38 24.71
C PRO A 672 13.43 8.44 25.46
N ASN A 673 12.37 8.87 24.76
CA ASN A 673 11.02 9.01 25.33
C ASN A 673 10.07 7.83 24.99
N LEU A 674 10.59 6.66 24.62
CA LEU A 674 9.80 5.47 24.31
C LEU A 674 9.24 4.87 25.60
N LEU A 675 8.05 5.31 26.02
CA LEU A 675 7.42 4.92 27.27
C LEU A 675 7.30 3.40 27.49
N PRO A 676 6.89 2.57 26.48
CA PRO A 676 6.86 1.12 26.68
C PRO A 676 8.22 0.51 27.02
N ALA A 677 9.31 1.03 26.46
CA ALA A 677 10.67 0.57 26.80
C ALA A 677 11.06 0.98 28.23
N GLN A 678 10.70 2.19 28.65
CA GLN A 678 10.92 2.65 30.03
C GLN A 678 10.13 1.80 31.03
N GLN A 679 8.87 1.48 30.74
CA GLN A 679 8.03 0.62 31.60
C GLN A 679 8.58 -0.81 31.70
N GLN A 680 9.02 -1.40 30.58
CA GLN A 680 9.65 -2.74 30.63
C GLN A 680 10.97 -2.74 31.38
N LEU A 681 11.79 -1.67 31.26
CA LEU A 681 13.03 -1.54 32.02
C LEU A 681 12.76 -1.43 33.52
N ILE A 682 11.76 -0.64 33.91
CA ILE A 682 11.30 -0.52 35.31
C ILE A 682 10.83 -1.88 35.83
N ALA A 683 10.06 -2.63 35.06
CA ALA A 683 9.61 -3.97 35.46
C ALA A 683 10.78 -4.93 35.69
N LEU A 684 11.80 -4.91 34.80
CA LEU A 684 13.03 -5.70 34.97
C LEU A 684 13.84 -5.25 36.19
N ASP A 685 13.93 -3.95 36.48
CA ASP A 685 14.63 -3.45 37.66
C ASP A 685 13.92 -3.86 38.95
N MET A 686 12.60 -3.81 38.97
CA MET A 686 11.80 -4.28 40.10
C MET A 686 11.93 -5.78 40.34
N ALA A 687 11.91 -6.59 39.25
CA ALA A 687 12.11 -8.04 39.32
C ALA A 687 13.54 -8.38 39.82
N ALA A 688 14.55 -7.61 39.38
CA ALA A 688 15.94 -7.75 39.82
C ALA A 688 16.21 -7.17 41.22
N LYS A 689 15.16 -6.70 41.96
CA LYS A 689 15.26 -6.02 43.26
C LYS A 689 16.16 -4.79 43.24
N LYS A 690 16.12 -4.00 42.14
CA LYS A 690 16.83 -2.74 41.95
C LYS A 690 15.84 -1.53 41.90
N PRO A 691 15.09 -1.27 42.98
CA PRO A 691 14.07 -0.23 42.95
C PRO A 691 14.65 1.19 42.79
N ALA A 692 15.90 1.41 43.15
CA ALA A 692 16.56 2.70 42.91
C ALA A 692 16.69 3.02 41.43
N ASP A 693 17.05 2.02 40.60
CA ASP A 693 17.17 2.15 39.12
C ASP A 693 15.78 2.38 38.51
N ALA A 694 14.77 1.61 38.98
CA ALA A 694 13.38 1.79 38.56
C ALA A 694 12.88 3.23 38.85
N LEU A 695 13.16 3.76 40.04
CA LEU A 695 12.80 5.14 40.42
C LEU A 695 13.54 6.18 39.59
N ALA A 696 14.80 5.97 39.24
CA ALA A 696 15.55 6.86 38.33
C ALA A 696 14.90 6.93 36.97
N THR A 697 14.48 5.77 36.41
CA THR A 697 13.74 5.70 35.15
C THR A 697 12.36 6.39 35.26
N ALA A 698 11.61 6.19 36.35
CA ALA A 698 10.31 6.86 36.58
C ALA A 698 10.45 8.38 36.62
N ARG A 699 11.49 8.92 37.29
CA ARG A 699 11.79 10.34 37.32
C ARG A 699 12.21 10.88 35.94
N THR A 700 12.82 10.06 35.10
CA THR A 700 13.11 10.42 33.72
C THR A 700 11.80 10.56 32.93
N VAL A 701 10.83 9.67 33.13
CA VAL A 701 9.47 9.78 32.55
C VAL A 701 8.78 11.07 32.97
N GLN A 702 8.87 11.44 34.27
CA GLN A 702 8.31 12.71 34.79
C GLN A 702 8.92 13.93 34.12
N LYS A 703 10.27 13.95 33.96
CA LYS A 703 10.98 15.06 33.29
C LYS A 703 10.58 15.19 31.82
N GLN A 704 10.40 14.07 31.13
CA GLN A 704 10.02 14.05 29.70
C GLN A 704 8.54 14.37 29.50
N ARG A 705 7.69 14.14 30.51
CA ARG A 705 6.23 14.32 30.50
C ARG A 705 5.75 15.06 31.73
N PRO A 706 6.17 16.34 31.94
CA PRO A 706 5.94 17.06 33.21
C PRO A 706 4.47 17.37 33.47
N ASN A 707 3.61 17.35 32.43
CA ASN A 707 2.18 17.64 32.56
C ASN A 707 1.31 16.37 32.55
N GLU A 708 1.92 15.19 32.45
CA GLU A 708 1.22 13.91 32.44
C GLU A 708 1.34 13.21 33.81
N PRO A 709 0.30 12.47 34.26
CA PRO A 709 0.34 11.75 35.52
C PRO A 709 1.23 10.49 35.48
N THR A 710 1.55 9.97 34.28
CA THR A 710 2.12 8.63 34.06
C THR A 710 3.39 8.37 34.88
N GLY A 711 4.35 9.29 34.88
CA GLY A 711 5.60 9.11 35.62
C GLY A 711 5.40 9.11 37.13
N PHE A 712 4.46 9.90 37.67
CA PHE A 712 4.09 9.93 39.08
C PHE A 712 3.33 8.69 39.51
N VAL A 713 2.44 8.15 38.66
CA VAL A 713 1.75 6.88 38.92
C VAL A 713 2.77 5.74 39.04
N ILE A 714 3.72 5.66 38.09
CA ILE A 714 4.79 4.66 38.10
C ILE A 714 5.63 4.76 39.39
N GLU A 715 6.03 5.96 39.78
CA GLU A 715 6.77 6.19 41.05
C GLU A 715 5.96 5.70 42.25
N GLY A 716 4.66 6.00 42.27
CA GLY A 716 3.74 5.52 43.30
C GLY A 716 3.65 3.99 43.33
N ASP A 717 3.55 3.35 42.20
CA ASP A 717 3.50 1.88 42.06
C ASP A 717 4.81 1.22 42.58
N ILE A 718 5.98 1.81 42.24
CA ILE A 718 7.28 1.34 42.76
C ILE A 718 7.34 1.44 44.29
N HIS A 719 6.98 2.60 44.85
CA HIS A 719 6.98 2.79 46.28
C HIS A 719 5.95 1.89 47.00
N SER A 720 4.78 1.68 46.43
CA SER A 720 3.76 0.74 46.94
C SER A 720 4.29 -0.69 47.00
N ALA A 721 4.96 -1.15 45.90
CA ALA A 721 5.60 -2.46 45.86
C ALA A 721 6.70 -2.64 46.91
N GLN A 722 7.39 -1.58 47.26
CA GLN A 722 8.38 -1.55 48.35
C GLN A 722 7.76 -1.41 49.76
N ARG A 723 6.45 -1.29 49.88
CA ARG A 723 5.73 -0.95 51.11
C ARG A 723 6.09 0.42 51.70
N ASN A 724 6.67 1.30 50.88
CA ASN A 724 6.90 2.69 51.28
C ASN A 724 5.63 3.49 50.98
N LEU A 725 4.61 3.27 51.83
CA LEU A 725 3.24 3.71 51.54
C LEU A 725 3.08 5.24 51.63
N ASP A 726 3.90 5.92 52.43
CA ASP A 726 3.86 7.40 52.53
C ASP A 726 4.38 8.05 51.23
N ALA A 727 5.49 7.58 50.71
CA ALA A 727 6.01 8.02 49.42
C ALA A 727 5.08 7.68 48.26
N ALA A 728 4.46 6.47 48.29
CA ALA A 728 3.47 6.07 47.28
C ALA A 728 2.25 7.02 47.30
N ALA A 729 1.72 7.33 48.47
CA ALA A 729 0.60 8.26 48.60
C ALA A 729 0.95 9.69 48.14
N SER A 730 2.16 10.15 48.40
CA SER A 730 2.65 11.43 47.88
C SER A 730 2.73 11.45 46.36
N ALA A 731 3.30 10.40 45.75
CA ALA A 731 3.41 10.27 44.31
C ALA A 731 2.03 10.22 43.60
N TYR A 732 1.07 9.46 44.14
CA TYR A 732 -0.30 9.44 43.63
C TYR A 732 -1.04 10.78 43.78
N ARG A 733 -0.79 11.56 44.84
CA ARG A 733 -1.32 12.92 44.93
C ARG A 733 -0.75 13.83 43.84
N ASN A 734 0.55 13.72 43.58
CA ASN A 734 1.18 14.47 42.50
C ASN A 734 0.61 14.08 41.12
N ALA A 735 0.32 12.79 40.92
CA ALA A 735 -0.33 12.32 39.70
C ALA A 735 -1.74 12.90 39.52
N LEU A 736 -2.56 12.92 40.62
CA LEU A 736 -3.89 13.52 40.61
C LEU A 736 -3.86 15.04 40.43
N ALA A 737 -2.83 15.72 40.90
CA ALA A 737 -2.64 17.15 40.61
C ALA A 737 -2.43 17.42 39.09
N LYS A 738 -1.91 16.44 38.35
CA LYS A 738 -1.75 16.52 36.88
C LYS A 738 -3.00 16.06 36.13
N ALA A 739 -3.73 15.09 36.65
CA ALA A 739 -4.95 14.54 36.06
C ALA A 739 -6.03 14.38 37.14
N PRO A 740 -6.77 15.45 37.51
CA PRO A 740 -7.74 15.45 38.63
C PRO A 740 -8.88 14.43 38.49
N ASN A 741 -9.20 14.03 37.26
CA ASN A 741 -10.32 13.11 36.95
C ASN A 741 -9.91 11.64 36.80
N GLN A 742 -8.68 11.26 37.21
CA GLN A 742 -8.17 9.91 37.00
C GLN A 742 -8.60 8.94 38.11
N SER A 743 -9.77 8.33 37.96
CA SER A 743 -10.36 7.38 38.92
C SER A 743 -9.41 6.30 39.40
N GLU A 744 -8.61 5.71 38.50
CA GLU A 744 -7.69 4.62 38.85
C GLU A 744 -6.61 5.08 39.84
N THR A 745 -6.08 6.26 39.65
CA THR A 745 -5.09 6.85 40.60
C THR A 745 -5.74 7.21 41.92
N ALA A 746 -6.99 7.68 41.93
CA ALA A 746 -7.74 7.92 43.13
C ALA A 746 -7.97 6.63 43.95
N VAL A 747 -8.33 5.53 43.28
CA VAL A 747 -8.43 4.19 43.90
C VAL A 747 -7.07 3.78 44.50
N LYS A 748 -5.97 3.93 43.75
CA LYS A 748 -4.61 3.59 44.22
C LYS A 748 -4.23 4.43 45.45
N LEU A 749 -4.50 5.73 45.44
CA LEU A 749 -4.23 6.61 46.59
C LEU A 749 -5.04 6.19 47.81
N HIS A 750 -6.36 5.98 47.70
CA HIS A 750 -7.22 5.58 48.77
C HIS A 750 -6.78 4.24 49.37
N ALA A 751 -6.56 3.22 48.51
CA ALA A 751 -6.08 1.91 48.95
C ALA A 751 -4.72 2.01 49.68
N THR A 752 -3.80 2.84 49.17
CA THR A 752 -2.50 3.09 49.81
C THR A 752 -2.65 3.73 51.20
N LEU A 753 -3.52 4.73 51.37
CA LEU A 753 -3.81 5.34 52.68
C LEU A 753 -4.41 4.33 53.66
N ARG A 754 -5.31 3.46 53.21
CA ARG A 754 -5.86 2.37 54.01
C ARG A 754 -4.78 1.37 54.45
N ALA A 755 -3.92 0.94 53.47
CA ALA A 755 -2.82 0.03 53.77
C ALA A 755 -1.80 0.63 54.76
N ALA A 756 -1.60 1.96 54.70
CA ALA A 756 -0.77 2.71 55.65
C ALA A 756 -1.43 2.92 57.00
N LYS A 757 -2.62 2.39 57.26
CA LYS A 757 -3.45 2.57 58.45
C LYS A 757 -3.80 4.04 58.72
N LYS A 758 -3.77 4.90 57.70
CA LYS A 758 -4.19 6.31 57.79
C LYS A 758 -5.68 6.43 57.45
N THR A 759 -6.52 5.80 58.27
CA THR A 759 -7.96 5.69 58.03
C THR A 759 -8.63 7.06 57.91
N ALA A 760 -8.34 7.98 58.83
CA ALA A 760 -8.92 9.32 58.78
C ALA A 760 -8.55 10.11 57.51
N ASP A 761 -7.33 9.90 56.98
CA ASP A 761 -6.90 10.55 55.72
C ASP A 761 -7.57 9.91 54.49
N ALA A 762 -7.78 8.58 54.56
CA ALA A 762 -8.52 7.85 53.52
C ALA A 762 -9.97 8.31 53.46
N GLU A 763 -10.65 8.40 54.59
CA GLU A 763 -12.04 8.88 54.68
C GLU A 763 -12.20 10.33 54.22
N ARG A 764 -11.30 11.21 54.63
CA ARG A 764 -11.29 12.60 54.20
C ARG A 764 -11.04 12.71 52.65
N PHE A 765 -10.13 11.92 52.14
CA PHE A 765 -9.88 11.85 50.73
C PHE A 765 -11.10 11.30 49.94
N SER A 766 -11.72 10.19 50.39
CA SER A 766 -12.88 9.62 49.72
C SER A 766 -14.07 10.56 49.72
N ALA A 767 -14.34 11.26 50.85
CA ALA A 767 -15.40 12.25 50.91
C ALA A 767 -15.17 13.44 49.95
N GLY A 768 -13.93 13.95 49.92
CA GLY A 768 -13.54 14.99 48.97
C GLY A 768 -13.67 14.54 47.52
N TRP A 769 -13.17 13.34 47.17
CA TRP A 769 -13.24 12.79 45.86
C TRP A 769 -14.69 12.63 45.35
N LEU A 770 -15.56 12.04 46.15
CA LEU A 770 -16.97 11.85 45.80
C LEU A 770 -17.77 13.16 45.76
N LYS A 771 -17.36 14.18 46.49
CA LYS A 771 -17.95 15.51 46.34
C LYS A 771 -17.67 16.09 44.95
N ASP A 772 -16.43 15.96 44.48
CA ASP A 772 -16.00 16.49 43.18
C ASP A 772 -16.38 15.54 42.00
N HIS A 773 -16.48 14.23 42.25
CA HIS A 773 -16.77 13.17 41.30
C HIS A 773 -17.88 12.22 41.76
N PRO A 774 -19.13 12.70 41.96
CA PRO A 774 -20.21 11.92 42.57
C PRO A 774 -20.66 10.72 41.73
N LYS A 775 -20.33 10.71 40.43
CA LYS A 775 -20.66 9.62 39.50
C LYS A 775 -19.43 8.80 39.06
N ASP A 776 -18.40 8.76 39.90
CA ASP A 776 -17.24 7.90 39.60
C ASP A 776 -17.55 6.45 39.98
N ALA A 777 -18.13 5.71 39.04
CA ALA A 777 -18.52 4.32 39.22
C ALA A 777 -17.35 3.41 39.65
N ARG A 778 -16.13 3.67 39.22
CA ARG A 778 -14.94 2.88 39.59
C ARG A 778 -14.58 3.10 41.06
N PHE A 779 -14.60 4.34 41.49
CA PHE A 779 -14.28 4.67 42.90
C PHE A 779 -15.38 4.20 43.83
N LEU A 780 -16.67 4.37 43.49
CA LEU A 780 -17.82 3.84 44.22
C LEU A 780 -17.73 2.31 44.38
N PHE A 781 -17.42 1.61 43.28
CA PHE A 781 -17.23 0.17 43.29
C PHE A 781 -16.09 -0.26 44.23
N HIS A 782 -14.94 0.43 44.17
CA HIS A 782 -13.82 0.21 45.11
C HIS A 782 -14.23 0.38 46.59
N LEU A 783 -15.04 1.39 46.92
CA LEU A 783 -15.54 1.56 48.26
C LEU A 783 -16.50 0.45 48.68
N GLY A 784 -17.31 -0.06 47.74
CA GLY A 784 -18.15 -1.24 47.94
C GLY A 784 -17.35 -2.50 48.28
N ASP A 785 -16.27 -2.75 47.50
CA ASP A 785 -15.36 -3.87 47.75
C ASP A 785 -14.67 -3.77 49.12
N LEU A 786 -14.27 -2.58 49.52
CA LEU A 786 -13.67 -2.34 50.81
C LEU A 786 -14.68 -2.63 51.94
N ALA A 787 -15.91 -2.11 51.88
CA ALA A 787 -16.97 -2.38 52.85
C ALA A 787 -17.32 -3.88 52.90
N LEU A 788 -17.35 -4.53 51.75
CA LEU A 788 -17.54 -5.98 51.63
C LEU A 788 -16.43 -6.77 52.38
N PHE A 789 -15.17 -6.36 52.17
CA PHE A 789 -14.02 -6.96 52.86
C PHE A 789 -14.12 -6.77 54.39
N GLU A 790 -14.59 -5.62 54.82
CA GLU A 790 -14.83 -5.29 56.25
C GLU A 790 -16.10 -5.93 56.79
N ARG A 791 -16.87 -6.69 56.00
CA ARG A 791 -18.14 -7.33 56.28
C ARG A 791 -19.26 -6.34 56.62
N ASP A 792 -19.13 -5.10 56.26
CA ASP A 792 -20.22 -4.12 56.32
C ASP A 792 -21.07 -4.24 55.06
N TYR A 793 -21.98 -5.23 55.10
CA TYR A 793 -22.83 -5.55 53.95
C TYR A 793 -23.79 -4.42 53.59
N ALA A 794 -24.18 -3.61 54.56
CA ALA A 794 -25.08 -2.49 54.33
C ALA A 794 -24.37 -1.35 53.57
N ALA A 795 -23.17 -0.98 53.98
CA ALA A 795 -22.37 0.00 53.28
C ALA A 795 -21.95 -0.52 51.88
N ALA A 796 -21.56 -1.80 51.75
CA ALA A 796 -21.21 -2.42 50.48
C ALA A 796 -22.38 -2.37 49.50
N GLU A 797 -23.58 -2.76 49.92
CA GLU A 797 -24.79 -2.69 49.08
C GLU A 797 -25.04 -1.26 48.59
N ALA A 798 -24.99 -0.28 49.49
CA ALA A 798 -25.21 1.12 49.14
C ALA A 798 -24.26 1.58 48.02
N ARG A 799 -22.94 1.30 48.13
CA ARG A 799 -21.94 1.70 47.18
C ARG A 799 -22.07 0.97 45.85
N TYR A 800 -22.42 -0.30 45.84
CA TYR A 800 -22.69 -1.03 44.59
C TYR A 800 -23.98 -0.53 43.92
N ARG A 801 -25.02 -0.14 44.67
CA ARG A 801 -26.21 0.48 44.07
C ARG A 801 -25.90 1.84 43.43
N GLU A 802 -25.12 2.70 44.09
CA GLU A 802 -24.63 3.95 43.53
C GLU A 802 -23.81 3.70 42.24
N THR A 803 -23.02 2.60 42.21
CA THR A 803 -22.32 2.18 40.99
C THR A 803 -23.29 1.83 39.86
N LEU A 804 -24.42 1.14 40.20
CA LEU A 804 -25.44 0.76 39.22
C LEU A 804 -26.29 1.95 38.74
N GLU A 805 -26.43 3.02 39.53
CA GLU A 805 -27.04 4.27 39.06
C GLU A 805 -26.25 4.89 37.88
N VAL A 806 -24.93 4.75 37.90
CA VAL A 806 -24.05 5.22 36.82
C VAL A 806 -23.93 4.21 35.69
N ASN A 807 -23.83 2.92 36.05
CA ASN A 807 -23.69 1.82 35.07
C ASN A 807 -24.67 0.68 35.37
N PRO A 808 -25.93 0.75 34.92
CA PRO A 808 -27.00 -0.21 35.23
C PRO A 808 -26.75 -1.65 34.76
N ASN A 809 -25.80 -1.84 33.83
CA ASN A 809 -25.45 -3.14 33.26
C ASN A 809 -24.07 -3.65 33.74
N ASN A 810 -23.58 -3.15 34.86
CA ASN A 810 -22.38 -3.70 35.50
C ASN A 810 -22.72 -5.04 36.15
N ALA A 811 -22.45 -6.15 35.48
CA ALA A 811 -22.78 -7.49 35.94
C ALA A 811 -22.12 -7.85 37.29
N ILE A 812 -20.89 -7.34 37.56
CA ILE A 812 -20.17 -7.58 38.81
C ILE A 812 -20.89 -6.84 39.97
N ALA A 813 -21.24 -5.57 39.74
CA ALA A 813 -21.96 -4.79 40.75
C ALA A 813 -23.33 -5.39 41.04
N LEU A 814 -24.09 -5.85 40.00
CA LEU A 814 -25.37 -6.55 40.20
C LEU A 814 -25.19 -7.83 41.04
N ASN A 815 -24.18 -8.65 40.73
CA ASN A 815 -23.85 -9.84 41.50
C ASN A 815 -23.55 -9.50 42.96
N ASN A 816 -22.76 -8.47 43.22
CA ASN A 816 -22.35 -8.07 44.55
C ASN A 816 -23.52 -7.47 45.35
N VAL A 817 -24.42 -6.71 44.71
CA VAL A 817 -25.68 -6.27 45.32
C VAL A 817 -26.51 -7.48 45.72
N ALA A 818 -26.70 -8.45 44.82
CA ALA A 818 -27.48 -9.65 45.10
C ALA A 818 -26.91 -10.42 46.30
N TRP A 819 -25.60 -10.62 46.36
CA TRP A 819 -24.92 -11.33 47.42
C TRP A 819 -25.02 -10.59 48.75
N THR A 820 -24.77 -9.27 48.77
CA THR A 820 -24.84 -8.46 49.99
C THR A 820 -26.27 -8.38 50.54
N MET A 821 -27.29 -8.24 49.70
CA MET A 821 -28.69 -8.27 50.08
C MET A 821 -29.09 -9.63 50.69
N ALA A 822 -28.71 -10.74 50.06
CA ALA A 822 -29.02 -12.08 50.55
C ALA A 822 -28.34 -12.36 51.89
N ARG A 823 -27.10 -11.88 52.10
CA ARG A 823 -26.39 -11.95 53.42
C ARG A 823 -27.07 -11.15 54.50
N GLN A 824 -27.83 -10.13 54.17
CA GLN A 824 -28.62 -9.32 55.09
C GLN A 824 -30.08 -9.82 55.25
N GLY A 825 -30.47 -10.87 54.53
CA GLY A 825 -31.87 -11.36 54.53
C GLY A 825 -32.85 -10.38 53.86
N LYS A 826 -32.39 -9.48 53.00
CA LYS A 826 -33.20 -8.48 52.30
C LYS A 826 -33.94 -9.10 51.12
N PRO A 827 -35.22 -8.74 50.87
CA PRO A 827 -35.96 -9.20 49.72
C PRO A 827 -35.44 -8.54 48.43
N GLY A 828 -35.66 -9.16 47.27
CA GLY A 828 -35.33 -8.62 45.93
C GLY A 828 -33.92 -8.97 45.46
N ALA A 829 -33.10 -9.70 46.24
CA ALA A 829 -31.75 -10.13 45.78
C ALA A 829 -31.77 -10.97 44.51
N LEU A 830 -32.85 -11.75 44.31
CA LEU A 830 -32.96 -12.67 43.19
C LEU A 830 -32.93 -11.95 41.81
N GLU A 831 -33.63 -10.81 41.70
CA GLU A 831 -33.67 -10.01 40.46
C GLU A 831 -32.27 -9.56 40.03
N PHE A 832 -31.46 -9.09 40.96
CA PHE A 832 -30.09 -8.67 40.69
C PHE A 832 -29.21 -9.85 40.31
N ALA A 833 -29.31 -11.00 40.96
CA ALA A 833 -28.54 -12.19 40.60
C ALA A 833 -28.89 -12.75 39.23
N GLU A 834 -30.18 -12.80 38.89
CA GLU A 834 -30.67 -13.24 37.59
C GLU A 834 -30.19 -12.29 36.49
N LYS A 835 -30.27 -10.98 36.68
CA LYS A 835 -29.78 -9.98 35.73
C LYS A 835 -28.26 -10.07 35.55
N ALA A 836 -27.48 -10.29 36.60
CA ALA A 836 -26.03 -10.52 36.48
C ALA A 836 -25.71 -11.73 35.63
N ASN A 837 -26.40 -12.86 35.82
CA ASN A 837 -26.22 -14.07 35.04
C ASN A 837 -26.71 -13.92 33.59
N GLN A 838 -27.75 -13.14 33.33
CA GLN A 838 -28.22 -12.83 31.98
C GLN A 838 -27.17 -12.02 31.19
N LEU A 839 -26.53 -11.05 31.85
CA LEU A 839 -25.49 -10.23 31.23
C LEU A 839 -24.17 -10.99 31.00
N ALA A 840 -23.89 -12.00 31.85
CA ALA A 840 -22.67 -12.82 31.73
C ALA A 840 -22.97 -14.30 32.06
N PRO A 841 -23.61 -15.04 31.17
CA PRO A 841 -24.24 -16.32 31.42
C PRO A 841 -23.27 -17.49 31.75
N ASN A 842 -21.99 -17.35 31.47
CA ASN A 842 -21.02 -18.41 31.69
C ASN A 842 -19.99 -18.09 32.79
N GLN A 843 -20.34 -17.21 33.72
CA GLN A 843 -19.47 -16.84 34.82
C GLN A 843 -19.77 -17.71 36.07
N PRO A 844 -18.85 -18.64 36.48
CA PRO A 844 -19.10 -19.57 37.58
C PRO A 844 -19.40 -18.88 38.92
N VAL A 845 -18.74 -17.72 39.17
CA VAL A 845 -18.98 -16.94 40.42
C VAL A 845 -20.39 -16.36 40.45
N PHE A 846 -20.94 -15.94 39.28
CA PHE A 846 -22.31 -15.42 39.24
C PHE A 846 -23.34 -16.54 39.39
N MET A 847 -23.04 -17.71 38.85
CA MET A 847 -23.85 -18.92 39.06
C MET A 847 -23.87 -19.35 40.54
N ASP A 848 -22.71 -19.30 41.23
CA ASP A 848 -22.61 -19.60 42.66
C ASP A 848 -23.43 -18.59 43.50
N THR A 849 -23.32 -17.30 43.19
CA THR A 849 -24.14 -16.27 43.86
C THR A 849 -25.64 -16.50 43.59
N LEU A 850 -26.03 -16.79 42.34
CA LEU A 850 -27.44 -17.07 42.02
C LEU A 850 -27.92 -18.33 42.77
N GLY A 851 -27.13 -19.39 42.84
CA GLY A 851 -27.43 -20.61 43.61
C GLY A 851 -27.64 -20.31 45.09
N PHE A 852 -26.76 -19.50 45.68
CA PHE A 852 -26.89 -19.04 47.05
C PHE A 852 -28.20 -18.22 47.24
N VAL A 853 -28.45 -17.21 46.39
CA VAL A 853 -29.63 -16.34 46.51
C VAL A 853 -30.94 -17.11 46.30
N LEU A 854 -31.00 -18.05 45.34
CA LEU A 854 -32.14 -18.95 45.14
C LEU A 854 -32.42 -19.80 46.38
N SER A 855 -31.38 -20.27 47.05
CA SER A 855 -31.50 -21.03 48.29
C SER A 855 -32.04 -20.17 49.42
N GLU A 856 -31.58 -18.93 49.56
CA GLU A 856 -32.14 -17.98 50.52
C GLU A 856 -33.61 -17.63 50.26
N ALA A 857 -34.01 -17.62 48.98
CA ALA A 857 -35.39 -17.42 48.53
C ALA A 857 -36.27 -18.69 48.63
N GLY A 858 -35.78 -19.80 49.21
CA GLY A 858 -36.49 -21.07 49.36
C GLY A 858 -36.63 -21.89 48.07
N GLN A 859 -36.00 -21.47 46.95
CA GLN A 859 -36.09 -22.19 45.66
C GLN A 859 -34.95 -23.22 45.57
N HIS A 860 -34.94 -24.19 46.46
CA HIS A 860 -33.80 -25.10 46.67
C HIS A 860 -33.46 -25.97 45.48
N ASP A 861 -34.41 -26.45 44.66
CA ASP A 861 -34.12 -27.28 43.52
C ASP A 861 -33.42 -26.49 42.39
N ARG A 862 -33.89 -25.27 42.13
CA ARG A 862 -33.22 -24.34 41.20
C ARG A 862 -31.81 -23.98 41.69
N ALA A 863 -31.67 -23.76 42.99
CA ALA A 863 -30.39 -23.46 43.65
C ALA A 863 -29.38 -24.60 43.43
N ILE A 864 -29.80 -25.85 43.66
CA ILE A 864 -28.97 -27.04 43.47
C ILE A 864 -28.54 -27.17 42.00
N GLU A 865 -29.47 -26.99 41.05
CA GLU A 865 -29.17 -27.04 39.63
C GLU A 865 -28.11 -25.99 39.24
N MET A 866 -28.31 -24.75 39.62
CA MET A 866 -27.40 -23.64 39.31
C MET A 866 -26.04 -23.86 39.95
N GLN A 867 -26.00 -24.33 41.20
CA GLN A 867 -24.74 -24.61 41.88
C GLN A 867 -23.94 -25.72 41.25
N LYS A 868 -24.61 -26.78 40.74
CA LYS A 868 -23.95 -27.84 40.00
C LYS A 868 -23.38 -27.33 38.68
N LYS A 869 -24.04 -26.39 37.99
CA LYS A 869 -23.51 -25.75 36.79
C LYS A 869 -22.23 -24.94 37.11
N ALA A 870 -22.23 -24.18 38.24
CA ALA A 870 -21.05 -23.45 38.68
C ALA A 870 -19.85 -24.40 38.95
N ILE A 871 -20.10 -25.52 39.66
CA ILE A 871 -19.08 -26.53 39.95
C ILE A 871 -18.58 -27.20 38.64
N ALA A 872 -19.45 -27.51 37.68
CA ALA A 872 -19.07 -28.12 36.41
C ALA A 872 -18.20 -27.15 35.57
N ALA A 873 -18.49 -25.84 35.62
CA ALA A 873 -17.71 -24.84 34.95
C ALA A 873 -16.34 -24.60 35.61
N GLN A 874 -16.25 -24.77 36.95
CA GLN A 874 -14.99 -24.60 37.72
C GLN A 874 -14.83 -25.70 38.78
N PRO A 875 -14.44 -26.92 38.41
CA PRO A 875 -14.42 -28.09 39.32
C PRO A 875 -13.48 -27.94 40.52
N ASN A 876 -12.44 -27.13 40.40
CA ASN A 876 -11.45 -26.91 41.48
C ASN A 876 -11.82 -25.80 42.45
N ALA A 877 -12.95 -25.11 42.25
CA ALA A 877 -13.45 -24.11 43.20
C ALA A 877 -14.18 -24.77 44.36
N HIS A 878 -13.44 -25.25 45.35
CA HIS A 878 -13.98 -26.00 46.50
C HIS A 878 -14.99 -25.17 47.31
N ALA A 879 -14.93 -23.83 47.27
CA ALA A 879 -15.93 -22.94 47.87
C ALA A 879 -17.34 -23.21 47.28
N PHE A 880 -17.46 -23.48 45.99
CA PHE A 880 -18.74 -23.80 45.37
C PHE A 880 -19.38 -25.09 45.87
N LYS A 881 -18.54 -26.10 46.21
CA LYS A 881 -19.04 -27.32 46.86
C LYS A 881 -19.51 -27.08 48.29
N LEU A 882 -18.87 -26.14 49.02
CA LEU A 882 -19.33 -25.70 50.33
C LEU A 882 -20.67 -24.97 50.21
N THR A 883 -20.84 -24.08 49.23
CA THR A 883 -22.13 -23.46 48.94
C THR A 883 -23.21 -24.51 48.64
N LEU A 884 -22.88 -25.54 47.82
CA LEU A 884 -23.81 -26.64 47.52
C LEU A 884 -24.21 -27.43 48.79
N ALA A 885 -23.25 -27.74 49.65
CA ALA A 885 -23.53 -28.43 50.93
C ALA A 885 -24.50 -27.58 51.83
N ASN A 886 -24.29 -26.28 51.91
CA ASN A 886 -25.19 -25.37 52.61
C ASN A 886 -26.60 -25.34 51.98
N ILE A 887 -26.71 -25.35 50.65
CA ILE A 887 -27.98 -25.43 49.92
C ILE A 887 -28.69 -26.75 50.28
N TYR A 888 -27.97 -27.88 50.26
CA TYR A 888 -28.53 -29.17 50.63
C TYR A 888 -29.04 -29.19 52.11
N ILE A 889 -28.30 -28.58 53.04
CA ILE A 889 -28.74 -28.43 54.43
C ILE A 889 -30.08 -27.69 54.49
N LYS A 890 -30.18 -26.54 53.83
CA LYS A 890 -31.42 -25.75 53.78
C LYS A 890 -32.56 -26.50 53.08
N ALA A 891 -32.26 -27.27 52.07
CA ALA A 891 -33.22 -28.13 51.36
C ALA A 891 -33.60 -29.40 52.18
N ARG A 892 -33.08 -29.62 53.40
CA ARG A 892 -33.23 -30.80 54.21
C ARG A 892 -32.73 -32.09 53.58
N ARG A 893 -31.80 -32.01 52.64
CA ARG A 893 -31.17 -33.11 51.93
C ARG A 893 -29.88 -33.51 52.64
N ARG A 894 -30.03 -34.11 53.89
CA ARG A 894 -28.90 -34.37 54.76
C ARG A 894 -27.85 -35.29 54.18
N ALA A 895 -28.24 -36.38 53.51
CA ALA A 895 -27.27 -37.31 52.89
C ALA A 895 -26.43 -36.68 51.81
N ASP A 896 -27.01 -35.84 50.96
CA ASP A 896 -26.30 -35.11 49.94
C ASP A 896 -25.31 -34.08 50.52
N ALA A 897 -25.74 -33.36 51.59
CA ALA A 897 -24.91 -32.45 52.31
C ALA A 897 -23.70 -33.12 52.96
N GLU A 898 -23.95 -34.26 53.67
CA GLU A 898 -22.85 -35.04 54.25
C GLU A 898 -21.84 -35.56 53.24
N LYS A 899 -22.32 -35.98 52.09
CA LYS A 899 -21.44 -36.44 50.97
C LYS A 899 -20.50 -35.31 50.52
N GLU A 900 -21.02 -34.12 50.22
CA GLU A 900 -20.20 -32.99 49.79
C GLU A 900 -19.23 -32.53 50.89
N LEU A 901 -19.69 -32.45 52.12
CA LEU A 901 -18.87 -32.01 53.27
C LEU A 901 -17.75 -33.03 53.57
N ASN A 902 -18.01 -34.33 53.51
CA ASN A 902 -16.99 -35.35 53.69
C ASN A 902 -15.93 -35.28 52.59
N GLY A 903 -16.34 -35.04 51.31
CA GLY A 903 -15.43 -34.84 50.23
C GLY A 903 -14.53 -33.57 50.44
N LEU A 904 -15.08 -32.49 50.98
CA LEU A 904 -14.31 -31.30 51.33
C LEU A 904 -13.38 -31.52 52.55
N ALA A 905 -13.81 -32.28 53.55
CA ALA A 905 -12.99 -32.61 54.72
C ALA A 905 -11.75 -33.40 54.34
N GLN A 906 -11.83 -34.29 53.36
CA GLN A 906 -10.66 -35.07 52.85
C GLN A 906 -9.57 -34.23 52.20
N LEU A 907 -9.85 -32.98 51.79
CA LEU A 907 -8.88 -32.05 51.23
C LEU A 907 -7.86 -31.53 52.26
N GLY A 908 -8.18 -31.59 53.54
CA GLY A 908 -7.33 -31.07 54.61
C GLY A 908 -6.90 -29.62 54.37
N ASP A 909 -5.64 -29.33 54.58
CA ASP A 909 -5.07 -28.00 54.41
C ASP A 909 -5.13 -27.41 52.97
N LYS A 910 -5.52 -28.25 52.00
CA LYS A 910 -5.73 -27.75 50.61
C LYS A 910 -7.00 -26.93 50.44
N PHE A 911 -7.84 -26.83 51.45
CA PHE A 911 -9.06 -26.04 51.47
C PHE A 911 -9.18 -25.21 52.74
N ASN A 912 -9.12 -23.89 52.63
CA ASN A 912 -9.15 -22.98 53.78
C ASN A 912 -10.51 -22.96 54.54
N GLY A 913 -11.55 -23.60 54.03
CA GLY A 913 -12.89 -23.68 54.64
C GLY A 913 -13.07 -24.81 55.65
N GLN A 914 -12.03 -25.52 56.09
CA GLN A 914 -12.12 -26.71 56.93
C GLN A 914 -12.84 -26.50 58.26
N ALA A 915 -12.66 -25.37 58.93
CA ALA A 915 -13.35 -25.00 60.14
C ALA A 915 -14.88 -24.99 59.94
N GLU A 916 -15.34 -24.43 58.81
CA GLU A 916 -16.77 -24.39 58.48
C GLU A 916 -17.31 -25.77 58.10
N VAL A 917 -16.54 -26.54 57.37
CA VAL A 917 -16.87 -27.92 57.03
C VAL A 917 -17.06 -28.76 58.31
N ALA A 918 -16.12 -28.68 59.26
CA ALA A 918 -16.20 -29.38 60.53
C ALA A 918 -17.41 -28.93 61.36
N ARG A 919 -17.71 -27.62 61.41
CA ARG A 919 -18.87 -27.08 62.06
C ARG A 919 -20.19 -27.62 61.48
N LEU A 920 -20.32 -27.64 60.17
CA LEU A 920 -21.48 -28.12 59.46
C LEU A 920 -21.67 -29.64 59.58
N LEU A 921 -20.62 -30.44 59.55
CA LEU A 921 -20.66 -31.88 59.81
C LEU A 921 -21.12 -32.20 61.27
N LYS A 922 -20.68 -31.41 62.23
CA LYS A 922 -21.10 -31.57 63.62
C LYS A 922 -22.57 -31.21 63.75
N SER A 923 -23.05 -30.12 63.21
CA SER A 923 -24.47 -29.73 63.27
C SER A 923 -25.41 -30.73 62.60
N LEU A 924 -24.93 -31.41 61.52
CA LEU A 924 -25.72 -32.50 60.91
C LEU A 924 -25.81 -33.75 61.75
N LYS A 925 -24.87 -33.98 62.68
CA LYS A 925 -24.89 -35.18 63.60
C LYS A 925 -25.78 -34.90 64.83
N GLU A 926 -25.88 -33.67 65.26
CA GLU A 926 -26.60 -33.27 66.51
C GLU A 926 -28.07 -32.92 66.25
N GLY A 927 -28.53 -32.65 65.01
CA GLY A 927 -29.91 -32.43 64.56
C GLY A 927 -30.34 -33.47 63.52
#